data_7fa905eac9460ce95d37868f062ec2ea
#
_entry.id   7fa905eac9460ce95d37868f062ec2ea
#
_cell.length_a   1.000
_cell.length_b   1.000
_cell.length_c   1.000
_cell.angle_alpha   90.00
_cell.angle_beta   90.00
_cell.angle_gamma   90.00
#
_symmetry.space_group_name_H-M   'P 1'
#
loop_
_entity.id
_entity.type
_entity.pdbx_description
1 polymer ?
#
loop_
_entity_poly.entity_id
_entity_poly.type
_entity_poly.pdbx_seq_one_letter_code
_entity_poly.pdbx_strand_id
1 'polypeptide(L)'
;MLSFTVKAQEDLLIKELLEDLAEDLPEDFDLSELTERLIFLRKHPINLNRTEADELKELFFLSPLQISNFCNYLSVNGKLIDVLELQAIDGFDSLTVRRILPFVQINEVDLKPRISLANLTSLGESDLVIRYARTLEKQKGFRNLTGSRYLGTPEKTLLRYKYNLFNRLMLSLVLEKDAGEKLIAKPTDFISANLTIHNLGIFKKLIVGDYSLQFGQGLSLWSGFGFGKGPDVTSAAKKDVGLKPYASANEYSFFRGLATKISLSKKLEATTFWSLRRHDAALKANTFLTTLNETGYHRTATELRNARTVTQQSYGLALTYQHRYLNLGAVLYQSHYSKTFITNDITYRLFNFTGERLTNFGFNYDYTYKNIYFFGEIAKSLKSGTALMNAMLISFSNQVSGVFLYRKYQKNYHNFFNQAPGESDGANENGFYTGLNISPSKQWLISLYTDYFKFPWLKFRIDAPSKGYETLVQAAYTPTKTFKARLRYKRELKQQNTSLTVPINYLEDVKKESFSIDVNWKLNKLIKLQNRLEVAHYRKGTAKSELGYLAYQDLAIAPINSKFTANLRLAYFTTPSYDSRLYAYEDDILYNFSFGMYHGSGFRSYVNVKYKLRKNIDMWLRYALFYYQHTTTIGAGLDEINGNKKTEVKLQLRYQF
;
A
#
# COMPACT_ATOMS: atom_id res chain seq x y z
N MET A 1 -22.04 -24.85 17.87
CA MET A 1 -20.98 -24.44 18.81
C MET A 1 -19.57 -24.25 18.21
N LEU A 2 -19.32 -24.66 16.97
CA LEU A 2 -18.01 -24.59 16.29
C LEU A 2 -17.67 -23.21 15.65
N SER A 3 -18.63 -22.30 15.51
CA SER A 3 -18.41 -21.03 14.78
C SER A 3 -17.69 -19.91 15.57
N PHE A 4 -17.54 -20.04 16.88
CA PHE A 4 -16.90 -18.99 17.71
C PHE A 4 -15.36 -19.14 17.81
N THR A 5 -14.86 -20.37 17.73
CA THR A 5 -13.41 -20.65 17.81
C THR A 5 -12.67 -20.24 16.54
N VAL A 6 -13.36 -20.17 15.42
CA VAL A 6 -12.81 -19.86 14.11
C VAL A 6 -12.45 -18.37 13.99
N LYS A 7 -13.29 -17.43 14.45
CA LYS A 7 -13.14 -15.98 14.18
C LYS A 7 -11.93 -15.29 14.85
N ALA A 8 -11.55 -15.66 16.08
CA ALA A 8 -10.39 -15.02 16.74
C ALA A 8 -9.03 -15.47 16.18
N GLN A 9 -8.92 -16.75 15.77
CA GLN A 9 -7.76 -17.27 15.04
C GLN A 9 -7.65 -16.65 13.63
N GLU A 10 -8.70 -16.23 13.11
CA GLU A 10 -8.90 -15.72 11.77
C GLU A 10 -8.39 -14.30 11.58
N ASP A 11 -8.62 -13.40 12.54
CA ASP A 11 -8.06 -12.03 12.54
C ASP A 11 -6.51 -12.08 12.62
N LEU A 12 -5.95 -13.11 13.29
CA LEU A 12 -4.51 -13.29 13.42
C LEU A 12 -3.81 -13.65 12.09
N LEU A 13 -4.44 -14.43 11.20
CA LEU A 13 -3.84 -14.78 9.93
C LEU A 13 -3.71 -13.57 8.99
N ILE A 14 -4.80 -12.79 8.85
CA ILE A 14 -4.77 -11.58 8.03
C ILE A 14 -3.72 -10.63 8.56
N LYS A 15 -3.62 -10.49 9.88
CA LYS A 15 -2.61 -9.68 10.54
C LYS A 15 -1.18 -10.16 10.24
N GLU A 16 -0.92 -11.47 10.30
CA GLU A 16 0.39 -12.05 9.95
C GLU A 16 0.76 -11.80 8.48
N LEU A 17 -0.21 -11.89 7.56
CA LEU A 17 0.00 -11.59 6.15
C LEU A 17 0.32 -10.12 5.91
N LEU A 18 -0.37 -9.22 6.62
CA LEU A 18 -0.17 -7.77 6.51
C LEU A 18 1.12 -7.31 7.18
N GLU A 19 1.51 -7.92 8.30
CA GLU A 19 2.77 -7.65 8.99
C GLU A 19 3.97 -8.04 8.12
N ASP A 20 3.95 -9.24 7.51
CA ASP A 20 5.00 -9.67 6.58
C ASP A 20 5.15 -8.70 5.40
N LEU A 21 4.05 -8.10 4.94
CA LEU A 21 4.01 -7.14 3.86
C LEU A 21 4.45 -5.74 4.29
N ALA A 22 3.99 -5.30 5.45
CA ALA A 22 4.17 -3.93 5.94
C ALA A 22 5.63 -3.52 6.10
N GLU A 23 6.51 -4.47 6.44
CA GLU A 23 7.93 -4.18 6.64
C GLU A 23 8.68 -3.70 5.38
N ASP A 24 8.09 -3.88 4.21
CA ASP A 24 8.68 -3.52 2.92
C ASP A 24 8.00 -2.32 2.26
N LEU A 25 7.02 -1.75 2.93
CA LEU A 25 6.26 -0.62 2.43
C LEU A 25 6.82 0.72 2.94
N PRO A 26 6.58 1.82 2.20
CA PRO A 26 6.87 3.17 2.69
C PRO A 26 6.13 3.49 3.99
N GLU A 27 6.71 4.40 4.78
CA GLU A 27 6.29 4.76 6.14
C GLU A 27 4.83 5.27 6.24
N ASP A 28 4.36 5.97 5.22
CA ASP A 28 3.01 6.58 5.18
C ASP A 28 1.98 5.71 4.45
N PHE A 29 2.26 4.41 4.36
CA PHE A 29 1.47 3.52 3.54
C PHE A 29 0.14 3.11 4.21
N ASP A 30 -0.99 3.31 3.50
CA ASP A 30 -2.33 2.90 3.97
C ASP A 30 -2.68 1.47 3.50
N LEU A 31 -2.61 0.51 4.40
CA LEU A 31 -3.02 -0.88 4.19
C LEU A 31 -4.52 -1.13 4.43
N SER A 32 -5.30 -0.10 4.73
CA SER A 32 -6.71 -0.27 5.12
C SER A 32 -7.54 -0.92 4.01
N GLU A 33 -7.36 -0.51 2.76
CA GLU A 33 -8.06 -1.08 1.60
C GLU A 33 -7.73 -2.58 1.42
N LEU A 34 -6.44 -2.94 1.52
CA LEU A 34 -5.99 -4.32 1.40
C LEU A 34 -6.54 -5.20 2.52
N THR A 35 -6.51 -4.70 3.76
CA THR A 35 -7.07 -5.41 4.92
C THR A 35 -8.56 -5.66 4.76
N GLU A 36 -9.30 -4.64 4.36
CA GLU A 36 -10.72 -4.78 4.11
C GLU A 36 -11.01 -5.82 3.03
N ARG A 37 -10.20 -5.81 1.96
CA ARG A 37 -10.38 -6.78 0.88
C ARG A 37 -10.12 -8.21 1.33
N LEU A 38 -9.08 -8.44 2.11
CA LEU A 38 -8.81 -9.77 2.69
C LEU A 38 -9.92 -10.22 3.65
N ILE A 39 -10.40 -9.34 4.52
CA ILE A 39 -11.53 -9.65 5.42
C ILE A 39 -12.80 -9.98 4.60
N PHE A 40 -13.03 -9.22 3.54
CA PHE A 40 -14.15 -9.43 2.64
C PHE A 40 -14.04 -10.79 1.92
N LEU A 41 -12.89 -11.07 1.27
CA LEU A 41 -12.67 -12.33 0.54
C LEU A 41 -12.74 -13.56 1.44
N ARG A 42 -12.41 -13.39 2.71
CA ARG A 42 -12.54 -14.46 3.70
C ARG A 42 -14.00 -14.72 4.10
N LYS A 43 -14.84 -13.67 4.18
CA LYS A 43 -16.28 -13.80 4.40
C LYS A 43 -17.00 -14.34 3.15
N HIS A 44 -16.49 -14.00 1.98
CA HIS A 44 -16.99 -14.36 0.65
C HIS A 44 -15.88 -15.03 -0.18
N PRO A 45 -15.52 -16.30 0.11
CA PRO A 45 -14.40 -16.97 -0.55
C PRO A 45 -14.60 -17.07 -2.06
N ILE A 46 -13.49 -16.92 -2.79
CA ILE A 46 -13.45 -17.04 -4.26
C ILE A 46 -13.77 -18.51 -4.64
N ASN A 47 -14.71 -18.70 -5.56
CA ASN A 47 -15.01 -20.03 -6.07
C ASN A 47 -14.02 -20.39 -7.19
N LEU A 48 -13.07 -21.27 -6.90
CA LEU A 48 -11.99 -21.66 -7.80
C LEU A 48 -12.48 -22.28 -9.12
N ASN A 49 -13.64 -22.94 -9.11
CA ASN A 49 -14.21 -23.56 -10.31
C ASN A 49 -14.99 -22.61 -11.22
N ARG A 50 -15.13 -21.34 -10.82
CA ARG A 50 -15.86 -20.29 -11.55
C ARG A 50 -15.12 -18.97 -11.63
N THR A 51 -13.94 -18.89 -11.02
CA THR A 51 -13.16 -17.67 -10.94
C THR A 51 -12.50 -17.34 -12.27
N GLU A 52 -12.42 -16.04 -12.56
CA GLU A 52 -11.53 -15.50 -13.57
C GLU A 52 -10.18 -15.12 -12.94
N ALA A 53 -9.12 -15.01 -13.72
CA ALA A 53 -7.80 -14.63 -13.26
C ALA A 53 -7.82 -13.32 -12.43
N ASP A 54 -8.69 -12.37 -12.80
CA ASP A 54 -8.79 -11.06 -12.15
C ASP A 54 -9.21 -11.14 -10.67
N GLU A 55 -10.04 -12.13 -10.27
CA GLU A 55 -10.39 -12.31 -8.87
C GLU A 55 -9.21 -12.85 -8.05
N LEU A 56 -8.37 -13.72 -8.64
CA LEU A 56 -7.17 -14.26 -7.99
C LEU A 56 -6.06 -13.22 -7.87
N LYS A 57 -6.00 -12.23 -8.77
CA LYS A 57 -5.05 -11.11 -8.70
C LYS A 57 -5.24 -10.29 -7.41
N GLU A 58 -6.43 -10.31 -6.82
CA GLU A 58 -6.71 -9.62 -5.56
C GLU A 58 -6.04 -10.27 -4.34
N LEU A 59 -5.64 -11.54 -4.45
CA LEU A 59 -4.81 -12.23 -3.45
C LEU A 59 -3.35 -11.83 -3.66
N PHE A 60 -2.89 -10.82 -2.93
CA PHE A 60 -1.58 -10.20 -3.14
C PHE A 60 -0.39 -11.19 -3.04
N PHE A 61 -0.51 -12.24 -2.27
CA PHE A 61 0.51 -13.25 -2.04
C PHE A 61 0.59 -14.36 -3.12
N LEU A 62 -0.25 -14.33 -4.15
CA LEU A 62 -0.10 -15.17 -5.35
C LEU A 62 0.69 -14.42 -6.41
N SER A 63 1.68 -15.08 -7.02
CA SER A 63 2.39 -14.51 -8.16
C SER A 63 1.56 -14.61 -9.45
N PRO A 64 1.81 -13.75 -10.46
CA PRO A 64 1.16 -13.87 -11.77
C PRO A 64 1.42 -15.23 -12.44
N LEU A 65 2.61 -15.80 -12.27
CA LEU A 65 2.92 -17.14 -12.79
C LEU A 65 2.06 -18.23 -12.12
N GLN A 66 1.86 -18.18 -10.81
CA GLN A 66 0.97 -19.10 -10.10
C GLN A 66 -0.48 -18.98 -10.60
N ILE A 67 -0.98 -17.75 -10.80
CA ILE A 67 -2.33 -17.52 -11.34
C ILE A 67 -2.43 -18.09 -12.76
N SER A 68 -1.43 -17.87 -13.62
CA SER A 68 -1.38 -18.43 -14.97
C SER A 68 -1.38 -19.97 -14.97
N ASN A 69 -0.56 -20.59 -14.11
CA ASN A 69 -0.49 -22.03 -13.96
C ASN A 69 -1.82 -22.61 -13.48
N PHE A 70 -2.49 -21.96 -12.53
CA PHE A 70 -3.82 -22.33 -12.06
C PHE A 70 -4.86 -22.29 -13.20
N CYS A 71 -4.92 -21.19 -13.95
CA CYS A 71 -5.86 -21.07 -15.07
C CYS A 71 -5.58 -22.12 -16.16
N ASN A 72 -4.30 -22.42 -16.42
CA ASN A 72 -3.92 -23.47 -17.35
C ASN A 72 -4.34 -24.86 -16.84
N TYR A 73 -4.13 -25.16 -15.56
CA TYR A 73 -4.55 -26.42 -14.94
C TYR A 73 -6.03 -26.65 -15.13
N LEU A 74 -6.89 -25.66 -14.81
CA LEU A 74 -8.34 -25.77 -15.02
C LEU A 74 -8.71 -25.95 -16.48
N SER A 75 -7.97 -25.35 -17.41
CA SER A 75 -8.25 -25.47 -18.84
C SER A 75 -7.94 -26.85 -19.41
N VAL A 76 -7.01 -27.57 -18.79
CA VAL A 76 -6.56 -28.91 -19.21
C VAL A 76 -7.30 -30.01 -18.48
N ASN A 77 -7.42 -29.90 -17.15
CA ASN A 77 -7.94 -30.96 -16.28
C ASN A 77 -9.43 -30.77 -15.91
N GLY A 78 -10.00 -29.59 -16.21
CA GLY A 78 -11.36 -29.28 -15.85
C GLY A 78 -11.47 -28.73 -14.42
N LYS A 79 -12.65 -28.93 -13.81
CA LYS A 79 -12.94 -28.44 -12.46
C LYS A 79 -12.17 -29.19 -11.39
N LEU A 80 -11.74 -28.48 -10.35
CA LEU A 80 -11.19 -29.08 -9.13
C LEU A 80 -12.26 -29.89 -8.39
N ILE A 81 -11.91 -31.06 -7.92
CA ILE A 81 -12.75 -31.93 -7.05
C ILE A 81 -12.49 -31.58 -5.58
N ASP A 82 -11.24 -31.31 -5.22
CA ASP A 82 -10.82 -30.91 -3.88
C ASP A 82 -9.87 -29.72 -3.92
N VAL A 83 -9.93 -28.84 -2.92
CA VAL A 83 -9.03 -27.66 -2.83
C VAL A 83 -7.57 -28.10 -2.69
N LEU A 84 -7.30 -29.28 -2.15
CA LEU A 84 -5.94 -29.82 -2.00
C LEU A 84 -5.27 -30.16 -3.34
N GLU A 85 -6.03 -30.27 -4.44
CA GLU A 85 -5.47 -30.41 -5.80
C GLU A 85 -4.60 -29.23 -6.21
N LEU A 86 -4.75 -28.08 -5.55
CA LEU A 86 -3.84 -26.95 -5.73
C LEU A 86 -2.36 -27.34 -5.55
N GLN A 87 -2.06 -28.38 -4.73
CA GLN A 87 -0.69 -28.85 -4.54
C GLN A 87 -0.10 -29.57 -5.78
N ALA A 88 -0.95 -29.96 -6.74
CA ALA A 88 -0.52 -30.54 -8.02
C ALA A 88 -0.15 -29.48 -9.06
N ILE A 89 -0.41 -28.20 -8.78
CA ILE A 89 -0.17 -27.10 -9.70
C ILE A 89 1.24 -26.54 -9.45
N ASP A 90 2.02 -26.38 -10.54
CA ASP A 90 3.37 -25.82 -10.46
C ASP A 90 3.39 -24.45 -9.79
N GLY A 91 4.26 -24.30 -8.79
CA GLY A 91 4.42 -23.09 -7.99
C GLY A 91 3.49 -22.98 -6.77
N PHE A 92 2.57 -23.94 -6.56
CA PHE A 92 1.74 -24.00 -5.34
C PHE A 92 2.38 -24.91 -4.29
N ASP A 93 3.33 -24.39 -3.57
CA ASP A 93 3.92 -25.08 -2.42
C ASP A 93 2.93 -25.14 -1.24
N SER A 94 3.28 -25.92 -0.22
CA SER A 94 2.42 -26.11 0.96
C SER A 94 2.16 -24.82 1.75
N LEU A 95 3.05 -23.84 1.66
CA LEU A 95 2.89 -22.53 2.31
C LEU A 95 1.87 -21.68 1.55
N THR A 96 2.00 -21.61 0.22
CA THR A 96 1.06 -20.91 -0.66
C THR A 96 -0.35 -21.49 -0.52
N VAL A 97 -0.49 -22.83 -0.57
CA VAL A 97 -1.79 -23.49 -0.38
C VAL A 97 -2.39 -23.14 0.98
N ARG A 98 -1.61 -23.16 2.05
CA ARG A 98 -2.08 -22.76 3.38
C ARG A 98 -2.56 -21.30 3.44
N ARG A 99 -1.88 -20.39 2.74
CA ARG A 99 -2.25 -18.98 2.69
C ARG A 99 -3.54 -18.75 1.91
N ILE A 100 -3.76 -19.48 0.82
CA ILE A 100 -4.93 -19.31 -0.04
C ILE A 100 -6.20 -19.95 0.54
N LEU A 101 -6.10 -21.08 1.24
CA LEU A 101 -7.23 -21.86 1.75
C LEU A 101 -8.33 -21.04 2.45
N PRO A 102 -8.05 -20.04 3.29
CA PRO A 102 -9.09 -19.23 3.95
C PRO A 102 -9.90 -18.32 3.03
N PHE A 103 -9.44 -18.10 1.80
CA PHE A 103 -9.99 -17.15 0.84
C PHE A 103 -10.64 -17.80 -0.37
N VAL A 104 -10.64 -19.16 -0.44
CA VAL A 104 -11.11 -19.90 -1.61
C VAL A 104 -12.06 -21.05 -1.22
N GLN A 105 -12.89 -21.44 -2.17
CA GLN A 105 -13.80 -22.59 -2.07
C GLN A 105 -14.05 -23.20 -3.44
N ILE A 106 -14.63 -24.40 -3.48
CA ILE A 106 -14.97 -25.11 -4.73
C ILE A 106 -16.47 -25.43 -4.85
N ASN A 107 -17.32 -24.83 -4.00
CA ASN A 107 -18.75 -25.11 -3.94
C ASN A 107 -19.45 -24.80 -5.27
N GLU A 108 -20.39 -25.68 -5.67
CA GLU A 108 -21.09 -25.55 -6.95
C GLU A 108 -22.31 -24.59 -6.93
N VAL A 109 -22.90 -24.37 -5.76
CA VAL A 109 -24.18 -23.64 -5.67
C VAL A 109 -23.94 -22.19 -5.29
N ASP A 110 -24.09 -21.31 -6.28
CA ASP A 110 -24.15 -19.86 -6.08
C ASP A 110 -25.44 -19.33 -6.67
N LEU A 111 -26.55 -19.54 -5.97
CA LEU A 111 -27.85 -18.98 -6.30
C LEU A 111 -27.87 -17.52 -5.88
N LYS A 112 -27.28 -16.63 -6.70
CA LYS A 112 -27.38 -15.18 -6.47
C LYS A 112 -28.80 -14.71 -6.83
N PRO A 113 -29.60 -14.27 -5.85
CA PRO A 113 -30.92 -13.74 -6.14
C PRO A 113 -30.85 -12.51 -7.06
N ARG A 114 -31.93 -12.26 -7.78
CA ARG A 114 -32.04 -11.05 -8.62
C ARG A 114 -32.02 -9.80 -7.75
N ILE A 115 -31.42 -8.72 -8.25
CA ILE A 115 -31.50 -7.41 -7.60
C ILE A 115 -32.98 -6.94 -7.68
N SER A 116 -33.60 -6.77 -6.53
CA SER A 116 -34.93 -6.17 -6.38
C SER A 116 -34.93 -5.20 -5.20
N LEU A 117 -35.81 -4.24 -5.17
CA LEU A 117 -35.93 -3.29 -4.06
C LEU A 117 -36.13 -3.98 -2.71
N ALA A 118 -36.92 -5.06 -2.67
CA ALA A 118 -37.10 -5.88 -1.47
C ALA A 118 -35.81 -6.52 -0.99
N ASN A 119 -34.95 -6.99 -1.91
CA ASN A 119 -33.69 -7.63 -1.58
C ASN A 119 -32.64 -6.61 -1.09
N LEU A 120 -32.72 -5.33 -1.45
CA LEU A 120 -31.80 -4.29 -1.00
C LEU A 120 -31.86 -4.11 0.52
N THR A 121 -33.00 -4.20 1.15
CA THR A 121 -33.14 -4.00 2.59
C THR A 121 -33.04 -5.28 3.41
N SER A 122 -33.43 -6.43 2.83
CA SER A 122 -33.55 -7.69 3.57
C SER A 122 -32.28 -8.59 3.46
N LEU A 123 -31.53 -8.49 2.37
CA LEU A 123 -30.40 -9.39 2.06
C LEU A 123 -29.06 -8.67 1.92
N GLY A 124 -29.06 -7.33 1.98
CA GLY A 124 -27.84 -6.54 1.93
C GLY A 124 -27.08 -6.58 3.27
N GLU A 125 -25.76 -6.55 3.20
CA GLU A 125 -24.87 -6.46 4.34
C GLU A 125 -24.36 -5.04 4.50
N SER A 126 -24.52 -4.48 5.69
CA SER A 126 -24.03 -3.15 6.07
C SER A 126 -22.91 -3.24 7.09
N ASP A 127 -21.88 -2.42 6.94
CA ASP A 127 -20.75 -2.30 7.85
C ASP A 127 -20.47 -0.82 8.14
N LEU A 128 -20.70 -0.39 9.38
CA LEU A 128 -20.46 0.97 9.85
C LEU A 128 -19.30 0.98 10.83
N VAL A 129 -18.29 1.80 10.54
CA VAL A 129 -17.14 2.02 11.43
C VAL A 129 -17.09 3.49 11.82
N ILE A 130 -16.99 3.76 13.10
CA ILE A 130 -16.77 5.09 13.66
C ILE A 130 -15.49 5.05 14.47
N ARG A 131 -14.56 5.97 14.19
CA ARG A 131 -13.26 6.09 14.86
C ARG A 131 -13.06 7.48 15.40
N TYR A 132 -12.49 7.54 16.58
CA TYR A 132 -11.99 8.73 17.24
C TYR A 132 -10.54 8.52 17.61
N ALA A 133 -9.68 9.50 17.36
CA ALA A 133 -8.28 9.47 17.74
C ALA A 133 -7.83 10.85 18.24
N ARG A 134 -6.88 10.86 19.20
CA ARG A 134 -6.35 12.10 19.76
C ARG A 134 -4.96 11.88 20.35
N THR A 135 -4.05 12.86 20.14
CA THR A 135 -2.84 13.04 20.94
C THR A 135 -3.20 13.82 22.19
N LEU A 136 -2.85 13.31 23.37
CA LEU A 136 -3.25 13.92 24.64
C LEU A 136 -2.46 15.18 24.97
N GLU A 137 -1.17 15.20 24.64
CA GLU A 137 -0.31 16.37 24.82
C GLU A 137 -0.66 17.46 23.83
N LYS A 138 -0.68 18.70 24.32
CA LYS A 138 -1.06 19.87 23.53
C LYS A 138 0.06 20.27 22.58
N GLN A 139 -0.14 20.02 21.29
CA GLN A 139 0.78 20.43 20.22
C GLN A 139 0.82 21.98 20.10
N LYS A 140 1.93 22.52 19.62
CA LYS A 140 2.17 23.95 19.45
C LYS A 140 1.08 24.64 18.64
N GLY A 141 0.58 24.01 17.57
CA GLY A 141 -0.49 24.54 16.73
C GLY A 141 -1.82 24.80 17.44
N PHE A 142 -2.08 24.14 18.56
CA PHE A 142 -3.27 24.33 19.42
C PHE A 142 -3.04 25.33 20.56
N ARG A 143 -1.84 25.92 20.67
CA ARG A 143 -1.55 26.95 21.67
C ARG A 143 -1.96 28.32 21.15
N ASN A 144 -2.29 29.22 22.06
CA ASN A 144 -2.67 30.59 21.71
C ASN A 144 -1.39 31.44 21.48
N LEU A 145 -0.71 31.16 20.36
CA LEU A 145 0.53 31.85 19.98
C LEU A 145 0.25 32.79 18.80
N THR A 146 1.03 33.87 18.70
CA THR A 146 1.04 34.74 17.54
C THR A 146 1.61 34.01 16.33
N GLY A 147 0.99 34.16 15.14
CA GLY A 147 1.43 33.52 13.91
C GLY A 147 0.54 32.36 13.45
N SER A 148 1.14 31.40 12.74
CA SER A 148 0.41 30.25 12.20
C SER A 148 -0.06 29.31 13.32
N ARG A 149 -1.33 28.89 13.24
CA ARG A 149 -1.95 27.99 14.20
C ARG A 149 -2.97 27.07 13.53
N TYR A 150 -3.33 26.02 14.22
CA TYR A 150 -4.46 25.17 13.82
C TYR A 150 -5.78 25.88 14.08
N LEU A 151 -6.70 25.78 13.13
CA LEU A 151 -7.98 26.48 13.15
C LEU A 151 -9.09 25.66 13.78
N GLY A 152 -8.90 24.34 13.86
CA GLY A 152 -9.86 23.38 14.38
C GLY A 152 -9.41 22.71 15.67
N THR A 153 -9.98 21.55 15.95
CA THR A 153 -9.84 20.82 17.21
C THR A 153 -8.80 19.67 17.10
N PRO A 154 -8.22 19.20 18.22
CA PRO A 154 -7.16 18.19 18.18
C PRO A 154 -7.64 16.76 17.89
N GLU A 155 -8.94 16.54 17.80
CA GLU A 155 -9.50 15.22 17.52
C GLU A 155 -9.43 14.90 16.02
N LYS A 156 -8.99 13.67 15.69
CA LYS A 156 -9.16 13.03 14.37
C LYS A 156 -10.36 12.11 14.45
N THR A 157 -11.27 12.22 13.47
CA THR A 157 -12.47 11.39 13.41
C THR A 157 -12.62 10.76 12.03
N LEU A 158 -13.12 9.53 11.98
CA LEU A 158 -13.43 8.83 10.73
C LEU A 158 -14.77 8.13 10.89
N LEU A 159 -15.64 8.29 9.87
CA LEU A 159 -16.84 7.50 9.67
C LEU A 159 -16.70 6.78 8.34
N ARG A 160 -16.92 5.47 8.35
CA ARG A 160 -16.91 4.64 7.15
C ARG A 160 -18.18 3.80 7.15
N TYR A 161 -18.92 3.86 6.06
CA TYR A 161 -20.07 3.03 5.81
C TYR A 161 -19.88 2.25 4.52
N LYS A 162 -20.16 0.95 4.56
CA LYS A 162 -20.18 0.08 3.40
C LYS A 162 -21.48 -0.71 3.38
N TYR A 163 -22.03 -0.84 2.18
CA TYR A 163 -23.16 -1.69 1.89
C TYR A 163 -22.78 -2.65 0.75
N ASN A 164 -23.14 -3.91 0.87
CA ASN A 164 -22.87 -4.93 -0.13
C ASN A 164 -24.08 -5.83 -0.33
N LEU A 165 -24.53 -5.94 -1.58
CA LEU A 165 -25.56 -6.89 -1.99
C LEU A 165 -24.95 -7.90 -2.96
N PHE A 166 -24.57 -9.08 -2.47
CA PHE A 166 -24.05 -10.22 -3.26
C PHE A 166 -22.93 -9.89 -4.25
N ASN A 167 -22.07 -8.93 -3.95
CA ASN A 167 -21.08 -8.39 -4.88
C ASN A 167 -21.63 -7.82 -6.20
N ARG A 168 -22.94 -7.61 -6.30
CA ARG A 168 -23.56 -7.02 -7.48
C ARG A 168 -23.78 -5.52 -7.33
N LEU A 169 -24.15 -5.09 -6.14
CA LEU A 169 -24.31 -3.68 -5.81
C LEU A 169 -23.51 -3.38 -4.54
N MET A 170 -22.60 -2.44 -4.63
CA MET A 170 -21.78 -2.01 -3.51
C MET A 170 -21.85 -0.49 -3.38
N LEU A 171 -21.99 -0.01 -2.16
CA LEU A 171 -21.91 1.41 -1.81
C LEU A 171 -20.81 1.57 -0.77
N SER A 172 -19.95 2.58 -0.92
CA SER A 172 -18.96 2.96 0.09
C SER A 172 -19.05 4.47 0.34
N LEU A 173 -18.95 4.86 1.61
CA LEU A 173 -18.85 6.25 2.06
C LEU A 173 -17.77 6.34 3.13
N VAL A 174 -16.83 7.26 2.97
CA VAL A 174 -15.80 7.58 3.95
C VAL A 174 -15.82 9.08 4.21
N LEU A 175 -15.92 9.46 5.48
CA LEU A 175 -15.79 10.83 5.96
C LEU A 175 -14.63 10.87 6.94
N GLU A 176 -13.68 11.76 6.72
CA GLU A 176 -12.54 11.94 7.62
C GLU A 176 -12.35 13.42 7.97
N LYS A 177 -11.98 13.67 9.20
CA LYS A 177 -11.51 14.96 9.70
C LYS A 177 -10.19 14.76 10.39
N ASP A 178 -9.17 15.47 9.96
CA ASP A 178 -7.86 15.45 10.59
C ASP A 178 -7.76 16.33 11.84
N ALA A 179 -6.80 16.02 12.72
CA ALA A 179 -6.49 16.85 13.87
C ALA A 179 -6.02 18.24 13.41
N GLY A 180 -6.62 19.30 13.95
CA GLY A 180 -6.35 20.68 13.54
C GLY A 180 -7.33 21.28 12.54
N GLU A 181 -8.18 20.47 11.94
CA GLU A 181 -9.23 20.91 11.03
C GLU A 181 -10.52 21.30 11.74
N LYS A 182 -11.28 22.19 11.13
CA LYS A 182 -12.59 22.60 11.66
C LYS A 182 -13.66 21.59 11.30
N LEU A 183 -14.49 21.22 12.24
CA LEU A 183 -15.73 20.49 11.98
C LEU A 183 -16.80 21.50 11.53
N ILE A 184 -16.98 21.73 10.23
CA ILE A 184 -17.91 22.73 9.69
C ILE A 184 -18.87 22.09 8.69
N ALA A 185 -20.07 22.68 8.58
CA ALA A 185 -21.14 22.34 7.65
C ALA A 185 -20.77 22.50 6.14
N LYS A 186 -19.64 23.14 5.80
CA LYS A 186 -19.06 23.12 4.44
C LYS A 186 -17.89 22.14 4.43
N PRO A 187 -17.83 21.22 3.45
CA PRO A 187 -16.84 20.14 3.43
C PRO A 187 -15.44 20.73 3.20
N THR A 188 -14.75 21.09 4.27
CA THR A 188 -13.30 21.33 4.28
C THR A 188 -12.56 20.00 4.45
N ASP A 189 -13.23 19.01 4.99
CA ASP A 189 -12.70 17.68 5.30
C ASP A 189 -12.84 16.73 4.12
N PHE A 190 -12.23 15.56 4.22
CA PHE A 190 -12.26 14.56 3.18
C PHE A 190 -13.58 13.80 3.14
N ILE A 191 -14.15 13.68 1.93
CA ILE A 191 -15.31 12.86 1.64
C ILE A 191 -14.99 11.99 0.43
N SER A 192 -15.14 10.68 0.58
CA SER A 192 -15.09 9.72 -0.52
C SER A 192 -16.37 8.92 -0.56
N ALA A 193 -16.95 8.78 -1.75
CA ALA A 193 -18.14 7.98 -1.95
C ALA A 193 -18.13 7.31 -3.32
N ASN A 194 -18.59 6.05 -3.39
CA ASN A 194 -18.80 5.37 -4.66
C ASN A 194 -20.00 4.43 -4.61
N LEU A 195 -20.61 4.26 -5.78
CA LEU A 195 -21.60 3.23 -6.07
C LEU A 195 -21.04 2.33 -7.16
N THR A 196 -20.92 1.05 -6.90
CA THR A 196 -20.39 0.05 -7.84
C THR A 196 -21.46 -0.97 -8.18
N ILE A 197 -21.65 -1.22 -9.48
CA ILE A 197 -22.57 -2.21 -10.02
C ILE A 197 -21.75 -3.21 -10.85
N HIS A 198 -21.94 -4.50 -10.60
CA HIS A 198 -21.30 -5.57 -11.34
C HIS A 198 -22.31 -6.33 -12.21
N ASN A 199 -21.85 -6.75 -13.40
CA ASN A 199 -22.58 -7.62 -14.31
C ASN A 199 -23.97 -7.08 -14.71
N LEU A 200 -24.01 -5.85 -15.22
CA LEU A 200 -25.19 -5.21 -15.78
C LEU A 200 -25.17 -5.27 -17.32
N GLY A 201 -25.69 -6.35 -17.89
CA GLY A 201 -25.66 -6.58 -19.35
C GLY A 201 -24.21 -6.68 -19.86
N ILE A 202 -23.84 -5.81 -20.81
CA ILE A 202 -22.49 -5.72 -21.37
C ILE A 202 -21.47 -5.07 -20.41
N PHE A 203 -21.95 -4.38 -19.38
CA PHE A 203 -21.12 -3.72 -18.38
C PHE A 203 -20.69 -4.72 -17.33
N LYS A 204 -19.44 -5.17 -17.35
CA LYS A 204 -18.88 -6.03 -16.32
C LYS A 204 -18.79 -5.29 -14.97
N LYS A 205 -18.45 -4.00 -15.03
CA LYS A 205 -18.33 -3.13 -13.84
C LYS A 205 -18.69 -1.69 -14.22
N LEU A 206 -19.51 -1.05 -13.41
CA LEU A 206 -19.83 0.37 -13.50
C LEU A 206 -19.60 1.01 -12.14
N ILE A 207 -18.86 2.11 -12.09
CA ILE A 207 -18.59 2.86 -10.87
C ILE A 207 -18.95 4.31 -11.06
N VAL A 208 -19.77 4.83 -10.15
CA VAL A 208 -20.12 6.26 -10.03
C VAL A 208 -19.53 6.76 -8.71
N GLY A 209 -18.79 7.86 -8.75
CA GLY A 209 -18.08 8.42 -7.59
C GLY A 209 -16.59 8.16 -7.64
N ASP A 210 -15.99 7.73 -6.53
CA ASP A 210 -14.53 7.57 -6.41
C ASP A 210 -14.07 6.18 -6.82
N TYR A 211 -13.02 6.13 -7.66
CA TYR A 211 -12.47 4.88 -8.18
C TYR A 211 -10.96 4.98 -8.37
N SER A 212 -10.31 3.83 -8.46
CA SER A 212 -8.90 3.69 -8.82
C SER A 212 -8.74 2.86 -10.11
N LEU A 213 -7.66 3.14 -10.83
CA LEU A 213 -7.30 2.50 -12.09
C LEU A 213 -5.90 1.91 -11.96
N GLN A 214 -5.75 0.62 -12.31
CA GLN A 214 -4.50 -0.11 -12.19
C GLN A 214 -4.30 -0.94 -13.45
N PHE A 215 -3.44 -0.47 -14.36
CA PHE A 215 -3.16 -1.14 -15.63
C PHE A 215 -1.66 -1.37 -15.84
N GLY A 216 -1.31 -2.51 -16.40
CA GLY A 216 0.04 -2.90 -16.72
C GLY A 216 0.95 -3.05 -15.52
N GLN A 217 2.17 -2.53 -15.64
CA GLN A 217 3.19 -2.59 -14.59
C GLN A 217 3.37 -1.27 -13.83
N GLY A 218 2.41 -0.35 -14.00
CA GLY A 218 2.37 0.91 -13.27
C GLY A 218 3.18 2.05 -13.88
N LEU A 219 3.60 1.95 -15.14
CA LEU A 219 4.25 3.06 -15.83
C LEU A 219 3.25 4.07 -16.38
N SER A 220 2.19 3.60 -17.07
CA SER A 220 1.24 4.46 -17.77
C SER A 220 0.09 4.94 -16.89
N LEU A 221 -0.62 4.04 -16.20
CA LEU A 221 -1.80 4.41 -15.41
C LEU A 221 -1.96 3.49 -14.21
N TRP A 222 -1.61 4.02 -13.05
CA TRP A 222 -1.78 3.35 -11.77
C TRP A 222 -2.10 4.34 -10.67
N SER A 223 -3.30 4.30 -10.14
CA SER A 223 -3.71 5.06 -8.96
C SER A 223 -3.96 4.12 -7.79
N GLY A 224 -3.77 4.62 -6.58
CA GLY A 224 -3.85 3.81 -5.37
C GLY A 224 -2.59 2.98 -5.16
N PHE A 225 -2.74 1.91 -4.41
CA PHE A 225 -1.63 1.10 -3.94
C PHE A 225 -0.88 0.34 -5.05
N GLY A 226 0.43 0.29 -4.93
CA GLY A 226 1.31 -0.58 -5.72
C GLY A 226 2.43 -1.17 -4.84
N PHE A 227 2.65 -2.48 -4.95
CA PHE A 227 3.76 -3.13 -4.26
C PHE A 227 5.10 -2.62 -4.77
N GLY A 228 6.01 -2.39 -3.84
CA GLY A 228 7.42 -2.06 -4.09
C GLY A 228 8.31 -3.30 -4.11
N LYS A 229 9.61 -3.06 -3.90
CA LYS A 229 10.61 -4.11 -3.67
C LYS A 229 10.38 -4.74 -2.30
N GLY A 230 10.46 -6.07 -2.22
CA GLY A 230 10.26 -6.80 -0.97
C GLY A 230 10.94 -8.17 -0.97
N PRO A 231 10.90 -8.91 0.16
CA PRO A 231 11.47 -10.25 0.27
C PRO A 231 10.82 -11.25 -0.67
N ASP A 232 9.53 -11.11 -0.96
CA ASP A 232 8.93 -11.89 -2.03
C ASP A 232 9.31 -11.29 -3.39
N VAL A 233 10.39 -11.82 -3.98
CA VAL A 233 10.92 -11.32 -5.25
C VAL A 233 9.91 -11.46 -6.40
N THR A 234 8.91 -12.35 -6.29
CA THR A 234 7.87 -12.53 -7.30
C THR A 234 6.88 -11.37 -7.33
N SER A 235 6.81 -10.56 -6.27
CA SER A 235 5.99 -9.35 -6.17
C SER A 235 6.47 -8.21 -7.08
N ALA A 236 7.68 -8.31 -7.66
CA ALA A 236 8.18 -7.38 -8.68
C ALA A 236 7.28 -7.34 -9.92
N ALA A 237 6.55 -8.43 -10.23
CA ALA A 237 5.52 -8.47 -11.26
C ALA A 237 4.19 -7.96 -10.69
N LYS A 238 3.80 -6.75 -11.07
CA LYS A 238 2.54 -6.16 -10.63
C LYS A 238 1.34 -6.89 -11.24
N LYS A 239 0.27 -6.94 -10.47
CA LYS A 239 -1.01 -7.52 -10.89
C LYS A 239 -1.98 -6.39 -11.18
N ASP A 240 -2.24 -6.12 -12.43
CA ASP A 240 -3.22 -5.14 -12.85
C ASP A 240 -4.64 -5.65 -12.53
N VAL A 241 -5.34 -4.97 -11.65
CA VAL A 241 -6.72 -5.29 -11.27
C VAL A 241 -7.73 -4.47 -12.08
N GLY A 242 -7.23 -3.56 -12.92
CA GLY A 242 -8.03 -2.69 -13.76
C GLY A 242 -8.82 -1.65 -12.96
N LEU A 243 -10.12 -1.59 -13.17
CA LEU A 243 -11.03 -0.66 -12.51
C LEU A 243 -11.48 -1.17 -11.15
N LYS A 244 -11.25 -0.38 -10.07
CA LYS A 244 -11.64 -0.69 -8.69
C LYS A 244 -12.42 0.46 -8.05
N PRO A 245 -13.43 0.19 -7.18
CA PRO A 245 -14.01 1.21 -6.31
C PRO A 245 -12.95 1.70 -5.31
N TYR A 246 -12.97 2.99 -4.98
CA TYR A 246 -12.07 3.59 -4.01
C TYR A 246 -12.80 3.87 -2.69
N ALA A 247 -12.23 3.42 -1.58
CA ALA A 247 -12.83 3.58 -0.24
C ALA A 247 -11.76 3.79 0.85
N SER A 248 -10.57 4.29 0.48
CA SER A 248 -9.51 4.70 1.41
C SER A 248 -9.73 6.14 1.90
N ALA A 249 -9.07 6.48 3.00
CA ALA A 249 -8.98 7.84 3.52
C ALA A 249 -7.81 8.65 2.92
N ASN A 250 -7.04 8.09 1.99
CA ASN A 250 -6.01 8.83 1.27
C ASN A 250 -6.64 9.82 0.30
N GLU A 251 -6.27 11.09 0.39
CA GLU A 251 -6.92 12.19 -0.32
C GLU A 251 -6.37 12.43 -1.73
N TYR A 252 -5.32 11.72 -2.15
CA TYR A 252 -4.63 12.06 -3.39
C TYR A 252 -4.81 11.00 -4.50
N SER A 253 -4.59 9.73 -4.24
CA SER A 253 -4.40 8.70 -5.26
C SER A 253 -5.69 8.04 -5.78
N PHE A 254 -6.69 8.82 -6.24
CA PHE A 254 -7.93 8.30 -6.80
C PHE A 254 -8.49 9.20 -7.91
N PHE A 255 -9.47 8.70 -8.64
CA PHE A 255 -10.28 9.43 -9.62
C PHE A 255 -11.69 9.61 -9.09
N ARG A 256 -12.40 10.67 -9.53
CA ARG A 256 -13.77 10.96 -9.11
C ARG A 256 -14.65 11.28 -10.30
N GLY A 257 -15.67 10.50 -10.55
CA GLY A 257 -16.59 10.69 -11.67
C GLY A 257 -17.29 9.41 -12.09
N LEU A 258 -17.08 8.97 -13.32
CA LEU A 258 -17.72 7.80 -13.91
C LEU A 258 -16.68 6.91 -14.57
N ALA A 259 -16.73 5.62 -14.30
CA ALA A 259 -15.89 4.65 -14.99
C ALA A 259 -16.64 3.34 -15.24
N THR A 260 -16.37 2.70 -16.36
CA THR A 260 -17.00 1.43 -16.71
C THR A 260 -16.02 0.48 -17.42
N LYS A 261 -16.18 -0.81 -17.10
CA LYS A 261 -15.51 -1.93 -17.76
C LYS A 261 -16.53 -2.67 -18.61
N ILE A 262 -16.31 -2.77 -19.91
CA ILE A 262 -17.22 -3.35 -20.89
C ILE A 262 -16.54 -4.56 -21.54
N SER A 263 -17.26 -5.66 -21.67
CA SER A 263 -16.83 -6.82 -22.44
C SER A 263 -17.20 -6.62 -23.91
N LEU A 264 -16.22 -6.34 -24.78
CA LEU A 264 -16.42 -6.22 -26.22
C LEU A 264 -16.48 -7.60 -26.88
N SER A 265 -15.74 -8.56 -26.34
CA SER A 265 -15.78 -9.97 -26.71
C SER A 265 -15.33 -10.84 -25.55
N LYS A 266 -15.33 -12.18 -25.71
CA LYS A 266 -14.79 -13.10 -24.68
C LYS A 266 -13.32 -12.88 -24.34
N LYS A 267 -12.56 -12.18 -25.21
CA LYS A 267 -11.12 -11.97 -25.08
C LYS A 267 -10.73 -10.50 -24.98
N LEU A 268 -11.65 -9.58 -25.31
CA LEU A 268 -11.34 -8.16 -25.40
C LEU A 268 -12.28 -7.37 -24.47
N GLU A 269 -11.67 -6.61 -23.57
CA GLU A 269 -12.36 -5.71 -22.64
C GLU A 269 -11.91 -4.29 -22.87
N ALA A 270 -12.83 -3.35 -22.68
CA ALA A 270 -12.54 -1.93 -22.71
C ALA A 270 -12.95 -1.30 -21.37
N THR A 271 -12.06 -0.49 -20.81
CA THR A 271 -12.37 0.34 -19.65
C THR A 271 -12.31 1.80 -20.05
N THR A 272 -13.43 2.51 -19.93
CA THR A 272 -13.51 3.95 -20.17
C THR A 272 -13.74 4.67 -18.85
N PHE A 273 -13.19 5.87 -18.72
CA PHE A 273 -13.36 6.66 -17.52
C PHE A 273 -13.34 8.16 -17.80
N TRP A 274 -14.03 8.89 -16.94
CA TRP A 274 -14.03 10.33 -16.85
C TRP A 274 -13.98 10.76 -15.39
N SER A 275 -13.11 11.72 -15.07
CA SER A 275 -12.87 12.20 -13.71
C SER A 275 -12.78 13.71 -13.68
N LEU A 276 -13.41 14.31 -12.69
CA LEU A 276 -13.29 15.74 -12.37
C LEU A 276 -12.94 15.88 -10.89
N ARG A 277 -11.75 16.38 -10.60
CA ARG A 277 -11.26 16.59 -9.23
C ARG A 277 -10.75 17.99 -9.01
N ARG A 278 -10.82 18.43 -7.77
CA ARG A 278 -10.12 19.65 -7.31
C ARG A 278 -8.98 19.25 -6.42
N HIS A 279 -7.81 19.83 -6.67
CA HIS A 279 -6.60 19.58 -5.92
C HIS A 279 -6.16 20.80 -5.15
N ASP A 280 -5.53 20.57 -4.03
CA ASP A 280 -4.84 21.59 -3.28
C ASP A 280 -3.51 21.90 -3.95
N ALA A 281 -3.20 23.17 -4.10
CA ALA A 281 -1.98 23.56 -4.79
C ALA A 281 -1.43 24.89 -4.32
N ALA A 282 -0.10 24.99 -4.37
CA ALA A 282 0.60 26.27 -4.22
C ALA A 282 0.65 26.98 -5.56
N LEU A 283 0.11 28.20 -5.61
CA LEU A 283 0.06 29.04 -6.81
C LEU A 283 1.04 30.20 -6.71
N LYS A 284 1.76 30.51 -7.82
CA LYS A 284 2.53 31.73 -8.01
C LYS A 284 1.64 32.73 -8.72
N ALA A 285 1.49 33.93 -8.15
CA ALA A 285 0.62 35.00 -8.67
C ALA A 285 -0.83 34.58 -8.93
N ASN A 286 -1.37 33.61 -8.17
CA ASN A 286 -2.72 33.06 -8.32
C ASN A 286 -3.06 32.42 -9.69
N THR A 287 -2.07 32.38 -10.59
CA THR A 287 -2.26 31.94 -11.99
C THR A 287 -1.47 30.66 -12.29
N PHE A 288 -0.25 30.58 -11.84
CA PHE A 288 0.66 29.50 -12.21
C PHE A 288 0.75 28.45 -11.09
N LEU A 289 0.70 27.18 -11.49
CA LEU A 289 0.81 26.05 -10.61
C LEU A 289 2.29 25.67 -10.43
N THR A 290 2.76 25.66 -9.19
CA THR A 290 4.14 25.28 -8.87
C THR A 290 4.25 23.89 -8.27
N THR A 291 3.29 23.49 -7.45
CA THR A 291 3.29 22.21 -6.74
C THR A 291 1.87 21.82 -6.36
N LEU A 292 1.49 20.56 -6.61
CA LEU A 292 0.29 19.94 -6.04
C LEU A 292 0.58 19.51 -4.60
N ASN A 293 -0.34 19.77 -3.68
CA ASN A 293 -0.26 19.30 -2.30
C ASN A 293 -0.95 17.95 -2.19
N GLU A 294 -0.21 16.95 -1.72
CA GLU A 294 -0.70 15.56 -1.61
C GLU A 294 -1.10 15.18 -0.18
N THR A 295 -0.90 16.09 0.78
CA THR A 295 -1.16 15.81 2.20
C THR A 295 -2.64 15.85 2.59
N GLY A 296 -3.48 16.58 1.84
CA GLY A 296 -4.89 16.80 2.14
C GLY A 296 -5.19 17.70 3.36
N TYR A 297 -4.17 18.24 4.03
CA TYR A 297 -4.37 19.01 5.26
C TYR A 297 -4.98 20.39 5.04
N HIS A 298 -6.02 20.72 5.83
CA HIS A 298 -6.71 22.00 5.87
C HIS A 298 -6.75 22.62 7.30
N ARG A 299 -5.64 22.48 8.02
CA ARG A 299 -5.51 22.83 9.45
C ARG A 299 -5.19 24.29 9.71
N THR A 300 -4.50 24.95 8.76
CA THR A 300 -4.02 26.32 8.89
C THR A 300 -4.65 27.26 7.85
N ALA A 301 -4.55 28.58 8.07
CA ALA A 301 -5.02 29.56 7.11
C ALA A 301 -4.33 29.47 5.74
N THR A 302 -3.07 29.05 5.70
CA THR A 302 -2.32 28.84 4.45
C THR A 302 -2.76 27.59 3.73
N GLU A 303 -2.94 26.48 4.44
CA GLU A 303 -3.47 25.23 3.88
C GLU A 303 -4.87 25.45 3.29
N LEU A 304 -5.76 26.14 4.02
CA LEU A 304 -7.11 26.50 3.52
C LEU A 304 -7.09 27.41 2.30
N ARG A 305 -6.13 28.34 2.19
CA ARG A 305 -5.99 29.18 1.02
C ARG A 305 -5.58 28.40 -0.23
N ASN A 306 -4.77 27.39 -0.06
CA ASN A 306 -4.31 26.50 -1.11
C ASN A 306 -5.32 25.38 -1.43
N ALA A 307 -6.36 25.22 -0.61
CA ALA A 307 -7.34 24.15 -0.74
C ALA A 307 -8.15 24.29 -2.04
N ARG A 308 -8.23 23.21 -2.81
CA ARG A 308 -9.08 23.08 -4.02
C ARG A 308 -8.87 24.17 -5.08
N THR A 309 -7.66 24.69 -5.18
CA THR A 309 -7.33 25.84 -6.07
C THR A 309 -7.16 25.42 -7.53
N VAL A 310 -6.95 24.13 -7.82
CA VAL A 310 -6.74 23.61 -9.17
C VAL A 310 -7.77 22.54 -9.47
N THR A 311 -8.45 22.67 -10.61
CA THR A 311 -9.35 21.62 -11.14
C THR A 311 -8.56 20.76 -12.13
N GLN A 312 -8.65 19.45 -11.98
CA GLN A 312 -8.14 18.46 -12.91
C GLN A 312 -9.31 17.70 -13.53
N GLN A 313 -9.33 17.67 -14.85
CA GLN A 313 -10.21 16.80 -15.63
C GLN A 313 -9.37 15.73 -16.30
N SER A 314 -9.70 14.45 -16.08
CA SER A 314 -9.01 13.31 -16.70
C SER A 314 -10.00 12.39 -17.37
N TYR A 315 -9.68 11.93 -18.56
CA TYR A 315 -10.48 10.96 -19.31
C TYR A 315 -9.60 10.06 -20.14
N GLY A 316 -10.06 8.83 -20.36
CA GLY A 316 -9.26 7.87 -21.09
C GLY A 316 -9.94 6.56 -21.40
N LEU A 317 -9.17 5.72 -22.08
CA LEU A 317 -9.54 4.37 -22.51
C LEU A 317 -8.40 3.43 -22.20
N ALA A 318 -8.72 2.28 -21.61
CA ALA A 318 -7.82 1.15 -21.53
C ALA A 318 -8.46 -0.05 -22.25
N LEU A 319 -7.67 -0.71 -23.09
CA LEU A 319 -8.05 -1.95 -23.78
C LEU A 319 -7.21 -3.09 -23.19
N THR A 320 -7.85 -4.20 -22.87
CA THR A 320 -7.19 -5.40 -22.39
C THR A 320 -7.63 -6.59 -23.25
N TYR A 321 -6.66 -7.23 -23.91
CA TYR A 321 -6.85 -8.47 -24.65
C TYR A 321 -6.27 -9.62 -23.85
N GLN A 322 -7.07 -10.65 -23.59
CA GLN A 322 -6.69 -11.82 -22.82
C GLN A 322 -6.80 -13.07 -23.66
N HIS A 323 -5.69 -13.77 -23.77
CA HIS A 323 -5.63 -15.07 -24.43
C HIS A 323 -4.79 -16.01 -23.56
N ARG A 324 -5.13 -17.26 -23.50
CA ARG A 324 -4.60 -18.34 -22.64
C ARG A 324 -3.23 -18.09 -21.97
N TYR A 325 -2.24 -17.63 -22.73
CA TYR A 325 -0.85 -17.41 -22.29
C TYR A 325 -0.36 -15.99 -22.54
N LEU A 326 -1.14 -15.16 -23.22
CA LEU A 326 -0.75 -13.83 -23.67
C LEU A 326 -1.84 -12.83 -23.26
N ASN A 327 -1.46 -11.85 -22.49
CA ASN A 327 -2.28 -10.68 -22.23
C ASN A 327 -1.60 -9.44 -22.83
N LEU A 328 -2.38 -8.60 -23.48
CA LEU A 328 -1.93 -7.34 -24.03
C LEU A 328 -2.81 -6.24 -23.51
N GLY A 329 -2.21 -5.13 -23.11
CA GLY A 329 -2.93 -3.95 -22.67
C GLY A 329 -2.47 -2.70 -23.39
N ALA A 330 -3.40 -1.79 -23.66
CA ALA A 330 -3.10 -0.46 -24.18
C ALA A 330 -3.92 0.56 -23.41
N VAL A 331 -3.27 1.64 -23.00
CA VAL A 331 -3.89 2.74 -22.23
C VAL A 331 -3.62 4.06 -22.94
N LEU A 332 -4.66 4.87 -23.11
CA LEU A 332 -4.55 6.24 -23.59
C LEU A 332 -5.41 7.13 -22.69
N TYR A 333 -4.81 8.16 -22.09
CA TYR A 333 -5.57 9.13 -21.32
C TYR A 333 -4.97 10.53 -21.38
N GLN A 334 -5.80 11.51 -21.11
CA GLN A 334 -5.40 12.91 -21.00
C GLN A 334 -5.87 13.49 -19.67
N SER A 335 -5.00 14.26 -19.05
CA SER A 335 -5.31 15.12 -17.89
C SER A 335 -5.18 16.59 -18.29
N HIS A 336 -6.20 17.38 -17.99
CA HIS A 336 -6.24 18.84 -18.20
C HIS A 336 -6.38 19.54 -16.84
N TYR A 337 -5.52 20.49 -16.58
CA TYR A 337 -5.47 21.30 -15.37
C TYR A 337 -5.95 22.71 -15.64
N SER A 338 -6.70 23.29 -14.73
CA SER A 338 -7.23 24.67 -14.84
C SER A 338 -6.17 25.74 -14.64
N LYS A 339 -4.95 25.38 -14.34
CA LYS A 339 -3.80 26.25 -14.12
C LYS A 339 -2.57 25.68 -14.81
N THR A 340 -1.74 26.56 -15.36
CA THR A 340 -0.53 26.19 -16.08
C THR A 340 0.58 25.80 -15.12
N PHE A 341 1.11 24.58 -15.24
CA PHE A 341 2.34 24.19 -14.54
C PHE A 341 3.52 24.99 -15.08
N ILE A 342 4.32 25.54 -14.18
CA ILE A 342 5.59 26.18 -14.50
C ILE A 342 6.71 25.54 -13.68
N THR A 343 7.90 25.46 -14.28
CA THR A 343 9.12 25.15 -13.53
C THR A 343 9.63 26.42 -12.87
N ASN A 344 10.07 26.31 -11.62
CA ASN A 344 10.90 27.34 -11.01
C ASN A 344 12.32 27.22 -11.59
N ASP A 345 13.12 28.34 -11.50
CA ASP A 345 14.53 28.41 -11.97
C ASP A 345 15.47 27.50 -11.10
N ILE A 346 15.06 26.27 -10.86
CA ILE A 346 15.80 25.30 -10.06
C ILE A 346 16.29 24.20 -11.00
N THR A 347 17.58 24.03 -11.12
CA THR A 347 18.24 23.18 -12.12
C THR A 347 17.73 21.73 -12.13
N TYR A 348 17.51 21.11 -10.98
CA TYR A 348 17.02 19.73 -10.95
C TYR A 348 15.57 19.58 -11.45
N ARG A 349 14.79 20.68 -11.52
CA ARG A 349 13.41 20.72 -12.03
C ARG A 349 13.29 21.08 -13.50
N LEU A 350 14.42 21.30 -14.20
CA LEU A 350 14.44 21.73 -15.60
C LEU A 350 13.60 20.85 -16.55
N PHE A 351 13.53 19.56 -16.26
CA PHE A 351 12.77 18.60 -17.05
C PHE A 351 11.40 18.27 -16.47
N ASN A 352 10.91 19.01 -15.47
CA ASN A 352 9.57 18.81 -14.94
C ASN A 352 8.51 19.22 -15.98
N PHE A 353 7.30 18.70 -15.79
CA PHE A 353 6.17 19.04 -16.65
C PHE A 353 5.85 20.53 -16.61
N THR A 354 5.59 21.11 -17.80
CA THR A 354 5.10 22.46 -17.99
C THR A 354 3.87 22.44 -18.90
N GLY A 355 2.90 23.33 -18.63
CA GLY A 355 1.67 23.40 -19.39
C GLY A 355 0.43 22.96 -18.61
N GLU A 356 -0.68 22.77 -19.31
CA GLU A 356 -1.99 22.46 -18.72
C GLU A 356 -2.51 21.08 -19.12
N ARG A 357 -1.98 20.48 -20.19
CA ARG A 357 -2.48 19.23 -20.74
C ARG A 357 -1.37 18.20 -20.80
N LEU A 358 -1.58 17.08 -20.17
CA LEU A 358 -0.69 15.93 -20.20
C LEU A 358 -1.43 14.75 -20.80
N THR A 359 -0.93 14.24 -21.91
CA THR A 359 -1.47 13.03 -22.56
C THR A 359 -0.45 11.90 -22.46
N ASN A 360 -0.87 10.78 -21.92
CA ASN A 360 -0.05 9.59 -21.77
C ASN A 360 -0.62 8.42 -22.57
N PHE A 361 0.27 7.70 -23.19
CA PHE A 361 0.00 6.42 -23.85
C PHE A 361 0.86 5.34 -23.21
N GLY A 362 0.30 4.15 -23.01
CA GLY A 362 1.00 2.97 -22.53
C GLY A 362 0.61 1.73 -23.30
N PHE A 363 1.57 0.84 -23.48
CA PHE A 363 1.37 -0.51 -23.98
C PHE A 363 2.06 -1.47 -23.03
N ASN A 364 1.35 -2.51 -22.60
CA ASN A 364 1.88 -3.54 -21.73
C ASN A 364 1.58 -4.93 -22.29
N TYR A 365 2.39 -5.88 -21.86
CA TYR A 365 2.20 -7.28 -22.21
C TYR A 365 2.63 -8.16 -21.04
N ASP A 366 2.01 -9.33 -20.97
CA ASP A 366 2.54 -10.47 -20.25
C ASP A 366 2.35 -11.76 -21.07
N TYR A 367 3.34 -12.64 -21.00
CA TYR A 367 3.37 -13.88 -21.74
C TYR A 367 3.95 -15.01 -20.91
N THR A 368 3.18 -16.06 -20.72
CA THR A 368 3.63 -17.26 -20.00
C THR A 368 4.07 -18.32 -21.00
N TYR A 369 5.31 -18.75 -20.89
CA TYR A 369 5.86 -19.89 -21.64
C TYR A 369 6.45 -20.90 -20.67
N LYS A 370 5.78 -22.05 -20.51
CA LYS A 370 6.15 -23.08 -19.53
C LYS A 370 6.31 -22.45 -18.12
N ASN A 371 7.53 -22.52 -17.56
CA ASN A 371 7.91 -22.02 -16.24
C ASN A 371 8.45 -20.58 -16.25
N ILE A 372 8.28 -19.84 -17.36
CA ILE A 372 8.74 -18.44 -17.50
C ILE A 372 7.54 -17.54 -17.75
N TYR A 373 7.47 -16.47 -17.01
CA TYR A 373 6.50 -15.39 -17.19
C TYR A 373 7.23 -14.12 -17.58
N PHE A 374 7.10 -13.72 -18.85
CA PHE A 374 7.63 -12.47 -19.38
C PHE A 374 6.58 -11.38 -19.19
N PHE A 375 7.01 -10.20 -18.79
CA PHE A 375 6.14 -9.06 -18.64
C PHE A 375 6.88 -7.75 -18.88
N GLY A 376 6.15 -6.75 -19.35
CA GLY A 376 6.74 -5.45 -19.60
C GLY A 376 5.72 -4.38 -19.91
N GLU A 377 6.20 -3.14 -19.88
CA GLU A 377 5.41 -1.97 -20.23
C GLU A 377 6.30 -0.90 -20.86
N ILE A 378 5.78 -0.26 -21.89
CA ILE A 378 6.31 0.98 -22.46
C ILE A 378 5.26 2.06 -22.31
N ALA A 379 5.64 3.20 -21.75
CA ALA A 379 4.78 4.35 -21.58
C ALA A 379 5.44 5.62 -22.15
N LYS A 380 4.64 6.49 -22.73
CA LYS A 380 5.09 7.73 -23.35
C LYS A 380 4.20 8.89 -22.96
N SER A 381 4.80 9.97 -22.51
CA SER A 381 4.15 11.28 -22.44
C SER A 381 4.25 11.91 -23.84
N LEU A 382 3.10 12.22 -24.46
CA LEU A 382 3.11 12.80 -25.80
C LEU A 382 3.86 14.13 -25.81
N LYS A 383 4.72 14.33 -26.83
CA LYS A 383 5.64 15.44 -26.99
C LYS A 383 6.76 15.51 -25.93
N SER A 384 6.98 14.46 -25.16
CA SER A 384 7.99 14.40 -24.11
C SER A 384 8.67 13.02 -24.03
N GLY A 385 9.06 12.57 -22.84
CA GLY A 385 9.85 11.36 -22.63
C GLY A 385 9.09 10.04 -22.73
N THR A 386 9.86 8.96 -22.60
CA THR A 386 9.40 7.57 -22.60
C THR A 386 9.92 6.86 -21.36
N ALA A 387 9.12 5.99 -20.79
CA ALA A 387 9.49 5.03 -19.75
C ALA A 387 9.31 3.62 -20.28
N LEU A 388 10.27 2.74 -20.01
CA LEU A 388 10.29 1.35 -20.45
C LEU A 388 10.70 0.45 -19.30
N MET A 389 9.99 -0.66 -19.14
CA MET A 389 10.46 -1.77 -18.35
C MET A 389 10.18 -3.10 -19.04
N ASN A 390 11.08 -4.06 -18.88
CA ASN A 390 10.92 -5.44 -19.29
C ASN A 390 11.46 -6.35 -18.19
N ALA A 391 10.77 -7.45 -17.98
CA ALA A 391 11.15 -8.38 -16.94
C ALA A 391 10.73 -9.81 -17.26
N MET A 392 11.35 -10.76 -16.55
CA MET A 392 10.96 -12.16 -16.55
C MET A 392 11.00 -12.72 -15.13
N LEU A 393 10.01 -13.54 -14.83
CA LEU A 393 9.94 -14.37 -13.64
C LEU A 393 10.08 -15.83 -14.07
N ILE A 394 10.98 -16.56 -13.42
CA ILE A 394 11.33 -17.93 -13.77
C ILE A 394 11.13 -18.82 -12.55
N SER A 395 10.41 -19.91 -12.70
CA SER A 395 10.42 -21.02 -11.75
C SER A 395 11.46 -22.05 -12.22
N PHE A 396 12.67 -22.01 -11.67
CA PHE A 396 13.73 -22.96 -12.03
C PHE A 396 13.40 -24.39 -11.56
N SER A 397 12.72 -24.49 -10.43
CA SER A 397 12.19 -25.71 -9.85
C SER A 397 11.06 -25.36 -8.86
N ASN A 398 10.42 -26.38 -8.28
CA ASN A 398 9.44 -26.17 -7.20
C ASN A 398 10.04 -25.53 -5.93
N GLN A 399 11.36 -25.43 -5.84
CA GLN A 399 12.09 -24.87 -4.71
C GLN A 399 12.79 -23.56 -5.01
N VAL A 400 12.98 -23.19 -6.29
CA VAL A 400 13.77 -22.02 -6.68
C VAL A 400 13.01 -21.23 -7.74
N SER A 401 12.74 -19.97 -7.44
CA SER A 401 12.22 -18.99 -8.40
C SER A 401 13.08 -17.74 -8.42
N GLY A 402 13.11 -17.07 -9.56
CA GLY A 402 13.91 -15.86 -9.72
C GLY A 402 13.20 -14.83 -10.60
N VAL A 403 13.65 -13.59 -10.49
CA VAL A 403 13.18 -12.46 -11.28
C VAL A 403 14.35 -11.66 -11.81
N PHE A 404 14.23 -11.18 -13.03
CA PHE A 404 15.13 -10.23 -13.67
C PHE A 404 14.29 -9.11 -14.26
N LEU A 405 14.60 -7.86 -13.91
CA LEU A 405 13.85 -6.69 -14.35
C LEU A 405 14.82 -5.59 -14.77
N TYR A 406 14.68 -5.13 -16.00
CA TYR A 406 15.36 -3.96 -16.53
C TYR A 406 14.38 -2.80 -16.67
N ARG A 407 14.83 -1.59 -16.28
CA ARG A 407 14.03 -0.36 -16.41
C ARG A 407 14.86 0.80 -16.94
N LYS A 408 14.22 1.62 -17.77
CA LYS A 408 14.80 2.87 -18.31
C LYS A 408 13.73 3.94 -18.40
N TYR A 409 13.82 4.97 -17.58
CA TYR A 409 12.89 6.07 -17.50
C TYR A 409 13.61 7.35 -17.90
N GLN A 410 13.16 7.98 -18.97
CA GLN A 410 13.76 9.23 -19.43
C GLN A 410 13.46 10.37 -18.43
N LYS A 411 14.39 11.32 -18.29
CA LYS A 411 14.29 12.44 -17.34
C LYS A 411 13.11 13.39 -17.60
N ASN A 412 12.59 13.41 -18.81
CA ASN A 412 11.44 14.18 -19.27
C ASN A 412 10.18 13.33 -19.49
N TYR A 413 10.10 12.11 -18.95
CA TYR A 413 8.85 11.37 -18.88
C TYR A 413 8.00 11.94 -17.75
N HIS A 414 6.72 12.25 -18.05
CA HIS A 414 5.79 12.87 -17.10
C HIS A 414 4.55 12.02 -16.91
N ASN A 415 4.26 11.72 -15.67
CA ASN A 415 3.04 11.01 -15.30
C ASN A 415 2.71 11.28 -13.84
N PHE A 416 1.48 11.74 -13.55
CA PHE A 416 0.99 11.96 -12.19
C PHE A 416 0.23 10.75 -11.61
N PHE A 417 -0.02 9.73 -12.45
CA PHE A 417 -0.70 8.50 -12.07
C PHE A 417 0.15 7.30 -12.43
N ASN A 418 1.30 7.17 -11.81
CA ASN A 418 2.16 6.01 -11.95
C ASN A 418 2.58 5.45 -10.59
N GLN A 419 3.01 4.21 -10.60
CA GLN A 419 3.65 3.50 -9.50
C GLN A 419 4.78 2.64 -10.09
N ALA A 420 5.69 3.29 -10.82
CA ALA A 420 6.77 2.60 -11.51
C ALA A 420 7.67 1.84 -10.52
N PRO A 421 8.10 0.60 -10.83
CA PRO A 421 9.11 -0.07 -10.03
C PRO A 421 10.43 0.69 -10.08
N GLY A 422 11.02 1.00 -8.94
CA GLY A 422 12.31 1.72 -8.87
C GLY A 422 12.46 2.60 -7.65
N GLU A 423 13.38 3.54 -7.76
CA GLU A 423 13.75 4.53 -6.73
C GLU A 423 13.25 5.95 -7.05
N SER A 424 12.62 6.10 -8.20
CA SER A 424 12.04 7.36 -8.66
C SER A 424 10.56 7.14 -9.05
N ASP A 425 9.82 8.23 -9.18
CA ASP A 425 8.43 8.20 -9.60
C ASP A 425 8.29 8.02 -11.14
N GLY A 426 9.04 7.06 -11.69
CA GLY A 426 8.98 6.68 -13.11
C GLY A 426 9.73 7.61 -14.06
N ALA A 427 10.52 8.57 -13.57
CA ALA A 427 11.33 9.47 -14.41
C ALA A 427 12.79 9.50 -13.96
N ASN A 428 13.71 9.82 -14.91
CA ASN A 428 15.13 10.04 -14.62
C ASN A 428 15.82 8.83 -13.96
N GLU A 429 15.55 7.60 -14.40
CA GLU A 429 16.15 6.41 -13.80
C GLU A 429 16.47 5.33 -14.83
N ASN A 430 17.64 4.71 -14.70
CA ASN A 430 17.97 3.44 -15.31
C ASN A 430 18.29 2.45 -14.21
N GLY A 431 17.73 1.23 -14.27
CA GLY A 431 17.95 0.26 -13.21
C GLY A 431 17.87 -1.19 -13.67
N PHE A 432 18.47 -2.04 -12.86
CA PHE A 432 18.42 -3.47 -13.02
C PHE A 432 18.18 -4.13 -11.66
N TYR A 433 17.07 -4.85 -11.56
CA TYR A 433 16.69 -5.59 -10.37
C TYR A 433 16.77 -7.09 -10.66
N THR A 434 17.34 -7.84 -9.74
CA THR A 434 17.35 -9.30 -9.77
C THR A 434 17.11 -9.85 -8.39
N GLY A 435 16.38 -10.96 -8.31
CA GLY A 435 16.09 -11.59 -7.04
C GLY A 435 15.83 -13.09 -7.18
N LEU A 436 16.00 -13.80 -6.08
CA LEU A 436 15.81 -15.24 -5.95
C LEU A 436 15.04 -15.56 -4.67
N ASN A 437 14.07 -16.46 -4.77
CA ASN A 437 13.44 -17.18 -3.67
C ASN A 437 13.88 -18.64 -3.71
N ILE A 438 14.39 -19.14 -2.60
CA ILE A 438 14.90 -20.50 -2.46
C ILE A 438 14.22 -21.15 -1.25
N SER A 439 13.53 -22.27 -1.47
CA SER A 439 12.88 -23.07 -0.42
C SER A 439 13.55 -24.45 -0.33
N PRO A 440 14.73 -24.58 0.35
CA PRO A 440 15.47 -25.85 0.41
C PRO A 440 14.66 -26.97 1.05
N SER A 441 13.71 -26.62 1.91
CA SER A 441 12.73 -27.51 2.51
C SER A 441 11.42 -26.76 2.80
N LYS A 442 10.36 -27.47 3.17
CA LYS A 442 9.06 -26.89 3.58
C LYS A 442 9.15 -25.93 4.79
N GLN A 443 10.28 -25.93 5.50
CA GLN A 443 10.50 -25.14 6.71
C GLN A 443 11.29 -23.85 6.44
N TRP A 444 12.06 -23.79 5.34
CA TRP A 444 12.94 -22.69 5.02
C TRP A 444 12.48 -21.94 3.78
N LEU A 445 12.48 -20.62 3.87
CA LEU A 445 12.38 -19.70 2.74
C LEU A 445 13.52 -18.70 2.82
N ILE A 446 14.39 -18.71 1.84
CA ILE A 446 15.51 -17.77 1.70
C ILE A 446 15.19 -16.87 0.51
N SER A 447 15.16 -15.58 0.74
CA SER A 447 14.90 -14.56 -0.27
C SER A 447 16.10 -13.62 -0.35
N LEU A 448 16.53 -13.33 -1.57
CA LEU A 448 17.60 -12.37 -1.80
C LEU A 448 17.28 -11.55 -3.05
N TYR A 449 17.60 -10.25 -3.00
CA TYR A 449 17.58 -9.42 -4.19
C TYR A 449 18.67 -8.37 -4.18
N THR A 450 19.00 -7.88 -5.37
CA THR A 450 19.85 -6.71 -5.58
C THR A 450 19.21 -5.82 -6.65
N ASP A 451 19.14 -4.53 -6.38
CA ASP A 451 18.66 -3.50 -7.27
C ASP A 451 19.75 -2.46 -7.50
N TYR A 452 20.20 -2.33 -8.75
CA TYR A 452 21.12 -1.27 -9.18
C TYR A 452 20.35 -0.17 -9.89
N PHE A 453 20.63 1.09 -9.54
CA PHE A 453 20.01 2.23 -10.16
C PHE A 453 20.96 3.39 -10.40
N LYS A 454 20.68 4.15 -11.45
CA LYS A 454 21.42 5.33 -11.85
C LYS A 454 20.44 6.42 -12.25
N PHE A 455 20.70 7.63 -11.79
CA PHE A 455 19.94 8.83 -12.13
C PHE A 455 20.78 9.69 -13.08
N PRO A 456 20.42 9.75 -14.38
CA PRO A 456 21.19 10.52 -15.38
C PRO A 456 21.14 12.04 -15.16
N TRP A 457 20.16 12.55 -14.43
CA TRP A 457 19.96 13.98 -14.12
C TRP A 457 19.93 14.23 -12.62
N LEU A 458 20.05 15.49 -12.23
CA LEU A 458 20.03 15.98 -10.88
C LEU A 458 18.72 15.63 -10.15
N LYS A 459 18.76 15.57 -8.83
CA LYS A 459 17.61 15.36 -7.95
C LYS A 459 17.65 16.36 -6.80
N PHE A 460 16.58 16.43 -6.02
CA PHE A 460 16.58 17.22 -4.79
C PHE A 460 17.73 16.82 -3.88
N ARG A 461 18.58 17.80 -3.50
CA ARG A 461 19.81 17.61 -2.72
C ARG A 461 20.90 16.74 -3.39
N ILE A 462 20.87 16.63 -4.72
CA ILE A 462 21.85 15.85 -5.49
C ILE A 462 22.16 16.63 -6.78
N ASP A 463 23.26 17.38 -6.78
CA ASP A 463 23.64 18.35 -7.80
C ASP A 463 24.50 17.76 -8.93
N ALA A 464 24.55 16.44 -9.04
CA ALA A 464 25.22 15.71 -10.13
C ALA A 464 24.46 14.42 -10.46
N PRO A 465 24.68 13.80 -11.65
CA PRO A 465 24.23 12.43 -11.92
C PRO A 465 24.71 11.49 -10.85
N SER A 466 23.83 10.65 -10.35
CA SER A 466 24.09 9.79 -9.19
C SER A 466 23.71 8.34 -9.44
N LYS A 467 24.22 7.45 -8.60
CA LYS A 467 23.96 6.00 -8.64
C LYS A 467 23.82 5.43 -7.24
N GLY A 468 23.27 4.24 -7.18
CA GLY A 468 23.18 3.48 -5.94
C GLY A 468 22.84 2.03 -6.17
N TYR A 469 22.76 1.30 -5.08
CA TYR A 469 22.22 -0.06 -5.07
C TYR A 469 21.58 -0.36 -3.73
N GLU A 470 20.68 -1.32 -3.77
CA GLU A 470 20.04 -1.89 -2.60
C GLU A 470 20.14 -3.41 -2.67
N THR A 471 20.52 -4.07 -1.58
CA THR A 471 20.58 -5.52 -1.47
C THR A 471 19.86 -5.95 -0.21
N LEU A 472 19.07 -7.01 -0.31
CA LEU A 472 18.40 -7.65 0.81
C LEU A 472 18.67 -9.15 0.79
N VAL A 473 18.94 -9.71 1.96
CA VAL A 473 18.99 -11.15 2.21
C VAL A 473 18.08 -11.44 3.41
N GLN A 474 17.15 -12.33 3.25
CA GLN A 474 16.25 -12.76 4.32
C GLN A 474 16.16 -14.28 4.36
N ALA A 475 16.23 -14.85 5.56
CA ALA A 475 15.96 -16.25 5.80
C ALA A 475 14.83 -16.39 6.82
N ALA A 476 13.75 -17.06 6.43
CA ALA A 476 12.62 -17.39 7.29
C ALA A 476 12.60 -18.89 7.58
N TYR A 477 12.55 -19.26 8.86
CA TYR A 477 12.50 -20.63 9.35
C TYR A 477 11.17 -20.87 10.09
N THR A 478 10.37 -21.78 9.57
CA THR A 478 9.04 -22.12 10.10
C THR A 478 8.94 -23.62 10.32
N PRO A 479 9.57 -24.18 11.38
CA PRO A 479 9.58 -25.63 11.64
C PRO A 479 8.20 -26.18 11.99
N THR A 480 7.36 -25.36 12.62
CA THR A 480 6.00 -25.73 13.05
C THR A 480 5.02 -24.60 12.74
N LYS A 481 3.72 -24.86 12.87
CA LYS A 481 2.66 -23.81 12.76
C LYS A 481 2.68 -22.80 13.90
N THR A 482 3.46 -23.06 14.96
CA THR A 482 3.49 -22.26 16.18
C THR A 482 4.77 -21.42 16.31
N PHE A 483 5.79 -21.70 15.53
CA PHE A 483 7.08 -21.03 15.60
C PHE A 483 7.54 -20.55 14.23
N LYS A 484 7.94 -19.28 14.13
CA LYS A 484 8.58 -18.66 12.96
C LYS A 484 9.73 -17.78 13.44
N ALA A 485 10.91 -17.99 12.90
CA ALA A 485 12.06 -17.11 13.09
C ALA A 485 12.44 -16.50 11.74
N ARG A 486 12.88 -15.26 11.72
CA ARG A 486 13.32 -14.54 10.54
C ARG A 486 14.60 -13.78 10.85
N LEU A 487 15.57 -13.95 9.97
CA LEU A 487 16.80 -13.15 9.92
C LEU A 487 16.76 -12.29 8.67
N ARG A 488 17.08 -11.01 8.77
CA ARG A 488 17.09 -10.08 7.66
C ARG A 488 18.32 -9.18 7.72
N TYR A 489 18.99 -9.05 6.59
CA TYR A 489 20.04 -8.09 6.34
C TYR A 489 19.68 -7.27 5.12
N LYS A 490 19.68 -5.95 5.26
CA LYS A 490 19.45 -5.00 4.17
C LYS A 490 20.61 -4.02 4.11
N ARG A 491 21.12 -3.77 2.91
CA ARG A 491 22.14 -2.77 2.64
C ARG A 491 21.69 -1.86 1.52
N GLU A 492 21.80 -0.58 1.76
CA GLU A 492 21.50 0.49 0.80
C GLU A 492 22.71 1.41 0.66
N LEU A 493 23.07 1.75 -0.57
CA LEU A 493 24.03 2.77 -0.90
C LEU A 493 23.37 3.75 -1.87
N LYS A 494 23.34 5.02 -1.49
CA LYS A 494 22.85 6.14 -2.31
C LYS A 494 23.84 7.28 -2.25
N GLN A 495 23.80 8.18 -3.22
CA GLN A 495 24.65 9.37 -3.25
C GLN A 495 23.84 10.62 -2.92
N GLN A 496 24.42 11.51 -2.15
CA GLN A 496 23.87 12.83 -1.79
C GLN A 496 24.98 13.88 -1.82
N ASN A 497 24.59 15.16 -1.90
CA ASN A 497 25.55 16.27 -1.76
C ASN A 497 26.30 16.17 -0.43
N THR A 498 27.55 16.60 -0.42
CA THR A 498 28.33 16.76 0.81
C THR A 498 27.55 17.59 1.84
N SER A 499 27.79 17.26 3.11
CA SER A 499 27.26 18.05 4.24
C SER A 499 28.10 19.30 4.53
N LEU A 500 29.28 19.40 3.93
CA LEU A 500 30.18 20.52 4.11
C LEU A 500 29.70 21.77 3.33
N THR A 501 29.89 22.94 3.89
CA THR A 501 29.69 24.21 3.19
C THR A 501 30.85 24.46 2.26
N VAL A 502 30.67 24.15 0.98
CA VAL A 502 31.70 24.30 -0.08
C VAL A 502 31.08 25.06 -1.26
N PRO A 503 31.88 25.79 -2.04
CA PRO A 503 31.39 26.55 -3.20
C PRO A 503 30.68 25.69 -4.26
N ILE A 504 31.18 24.45 -4.45
CA ILE A 504 30.60 23.46 -5.37
C ILE A 504 30.40 22.16 -4.61
N ASN A 505 29.14 21.71 -4.53
CA ASN A 505 28.82 20.45 -3.91
C ASN A 505 29.42 19.27 -4.70
N TYR A 506 29.96 18.31 -3.99
CA TYR A 506 30.32 17.01 -4.56
C TYR A 506 29.48 15.90 -3.90
N LEU A 507 29.39 14.75 -4.55
CA LEU A 507 28.57 13.65 -4.06
C LEU A 507 29.37 12.79 -3.06
N GLU A 508 28.72 12.50 -1.95
CA GLU A 508 29.17 11.56 -0.95
C GLU A 508 28.27 10.33 -0.93
N ASP A 509 28.86 9.18 -0.68
CA ASP A 509 28.12 7.94 -0.48
C ASP A 509 27.41 7.96 0.88
N VAL A 510 26.12 7.69 0.87
CA VAL A 510 25.32 7.42 2.05
C VAL A 510 25.09 5.92 2.13
N LYS A 511 25.63 5.28 3.16
CA LYS A 511 25.50 3.85 3.44
C LYS A 511 24.54 3.66 4.60
N LYS A 512 23.51 2.85 4.38
CA LYS A 512 22.58 2.39 5.42
C LYS A 512 22.54 0.87 5.40
N GLU A 513 22.82 0.26 6.52
CA GLU A 513 22.78 -1.19 6.71
C GLU A 513 21.86 -1.48 7.89
N SER A 514 21.02 -2.49 7.76
CA SER A 514 20.19 -2.95 8.88
C SER A 514 20.25 -4.46 8.99
N PHE A 515 20.31 -4.93 10.23
CA PHE A 515 20.20 -6.34 10.57
C PHE A 515 19.09 -6.51 11.59
N SER A 516 18.15 -7.42 11.33
CA SER A 516 17.08 -7.72 12.26
C SER A 516 16.88 -9.22 12.47
N ILE A 517 16.45 -9.57 13.68
CA ILE A 517 16.01 -10.89 14.09
C ILE A 517 14.59 -10.77 14.62
N ASP A 518 13.67 -11.50 14.04
CA ASP A 518 12.28 -11.59 14.47
C ASP A 518 11.96 -13.03 14.89
N VAL A 519 11.32 -13.20 16.05
CA VAL A 519 10.86 -14.48 16.54
C VAL A 519 9.40 -14.40 16.92
N ASN A 520 8.57 -15.13 16.22
CA ASN A 520 7.14 -15.27 16.47
C ASN A 520 6.86 -16.66 17.06
N TRP A 521 6.30 -16.69 18.26
CA TRP A 521 6.03 -17.93 18.97
C TRP A 521 4.61 -17.96 19.53
N LYS A 522 3.78 -18.88 19.05
CA LYS A 522 2.48 -19.19 19.62
C LYS A 522 2.68 -20.21 20.76
N LEU A 523 2.82 -19.71 21.99
CA LEU A 523 3.03 -20.57 23.17
C LEU A 523 1.89 -21.56 23.35
N ASN A 524 0.67 -21.11 23.10
CA ASN A 524 -0.54 -21.92 23.11
C ASN A 524 -1.63 -21.24 22.26
N LYS A 525 -2.87 -21.74 22.33
CA LYS A 525 -4.00 -21.15 21.61
C LYS A 525 -4.41 -19.75 22.09
N LEU A 526 -3.95 -19.33 23.26
CA LEU A 526 -4.33 -18.08 23.94
C LEU A 526 -3.27 -16.99 23.75
N ILE A 527 -1.98 -17.38 23.72
CA ILE A 527 -0.84 -16.46 23.85
C ILE A 527 0.09 -16.61 22.65
N LYS A 528 0.35 -15.48 21.97
CA LYS A 528 1.40 -15.31 20.97
C LYS A 528 2.41 -14.29 21.50
N LEU A 529 3.69 -14.62 21.40
CA LEU A 529 4.81 -13.72 21.63
C LEU A 529 5.47 -13.38 20.31
N GLN A 530 5.90 -12.13 20.16
CA GLN A 530 6.75 -11.68 19.06
C GLN A 530 7.86 -10.83 19.66
N ASN A 531 9.09 -11.14 19.24
CA ASN A 531 10.28 -10.43 19.68
C ASN A 531 11.03 -9.95 18.44
N ARG A 532 11.55 -8.72 18.47
CA ARG A 532 12.44 -8.19 17.45
C ARG A 532 13.64 -7.53 18.09
N LEU A 533 14.79 -7.80 17.50
CA LEU A 533 16.02 -7.04 17.72
C LEU A 533 16.46 -6.50 16.37
N GLU A 534 16.77 -5.22 16.30
CA GLU A 534 17.24 -4.58 15.07
C GLU A 534 18.37 -3.62 15.36
N VAL A 535 19.39 -3.65 14.49
CA VAL A 535 20.54 -2.75 14.51
C VAL A 535 20.60 -2.07 13.15
N ALA A 536 20.66 -0.75 13.12
CA ALA A 536 20.92 0.04 11.93
C ALA A 536 22.28 0.72 12.02
N HIS A 537 23.05 0.64 10.94
CA HIS A 537 24.30 1.35 10.76
C HIS A 537 24.11 2.38 9.66
N TYR A 538 24.42 3.65 9.97
CA TYR A 538 24.37 4.77 9.03
C TYR A 538 25.73 5.43 8.92
N ARG A 539 26.13 5.80 7.70
CA ARG A 539 27.34 6.57 7.44
C ARG A 539 27.19 7.39 6.17
N LYS A 540 27.53 8.67 6.22
CA LYS A 540 27.61 9.57 5.08
C LYS A 540 29.06 10.02 4.86
N GLY A 541 29.62 9.75 3.68
CA GLY A 541 30.99 10.14 3.32
C GLY A 541 32.02 9.67 4.33
N THR A 542 32.80 10.62 4.83
CA THR A 542 33.83 10.42 5.86
C THR A 542 33.33 10.67 7.30
N ALA A 543 32.06 11.04 7.46
CA ALA A 543 31.49 11.30 8.79
C ALA A 543 31.55 10.05 9.68
N LYS A 544 31.51 10.30 11.00
CA LYS A 544 31.46 9.22 12.00
C LYS A 544 30.22 8.35 11.75
N SER A 545 30.40 7.04 11.78
CA SER A 545 29.30 6.10 11.67
C SER A 545 28.40 6.15 12.90
N GLU A 546 27.12 5.93 12.68
CA GLU A 546 26.09 5.89 13.71
C GLU A 546 25.50 4.48 13.80
N LEU A 547 25.21 4.04 15.00
CA LEU A 547 24.51 2.79 15.28
C LEU A 547 23.20 3.08 15.99
N GLY A 548 22.10 2.65 15.39
CA GLY A 548 20.77 2.68 16.01
C GLY A 548 20.35 1.29 16.44
N TYR A 549 19.65 1.19 17.56
CA TYR A 549 19.17 -0.06 18.14
C TYR A 549 17.67 0.02 18.43
N LEU A 550 16.96 -1.06 18.13
CA LEU A 550 15.56 -1.27 18.50
C LEU A 550 15.38 -2.68 19.03
N ALA A 551 14.79 -2.80 20.21
CA ALA A 551 14.36 -4.07 20.76
C ALA A 551 12.90 -3.97 21.19
N TYR A 552 12.05 -4.91 20.78
CA TYR A 552 10.68 -4.95 21.28
C TYR A 552 10.17 -6.36 21.51
N GLN A 553 9.17 -6.44 22.39
CA GLN A 553 8.36 -7.61 22.65
C GLN A 553 6.88 -7.25 22.52
N ASP A 554 6.17 -8.04 21.74
CA ASP A 554 4.70 -8.02 21.64
C ASP A 554 4.12 -9.25 22.32
N LEU A 555 3.06 -9.02 23.08
CA LEU A 555 2.24 -10.05 23.69
C LEU A 555 0.81 -9.94 23.16
N ALA A 556 0.35 -10.92 22.41
CA ALA A 556 -1.04 -11.02 22.00
C ALA A 556 -1.77 -12.08 22.82
N ILE A 557 -2.93 -11.70 23.35
CA ILE A 557 -3.80 -12.53 24.19
C ILE A 557 -5.17 -12.64 23.52
N ALA A 558 -5.56 -13.84 23.15
CA ALA A 558 -6.84 -14.11 22.49
C ALA A 558 -7.50 -15.35 23.11
N PRO A 559 -8.16 -15.24 24.27
CA PRO A 559 -8.78 -16.37 24.96
C PRO A 559 -9.89 -17.01 24.10
N ILE A 560 -9.93 -18.33 24.11
CA ILE A 560 -10.95 -19.11 23.39
C ILE A 560 -12.32 -18.77 23.99
N ASN A 561 -13.31 -18.50 23.13
CA ASN A 561 -14.69 -18.12 23.53
C ASN A 561 -14.78 -16.80 24.33
N SER A 562 -13.72 -16.03 24.43
CA SER A 562 -13.76 -14.70 25.06
C SER A 562 -14.28 -13.64 24.10
N LYS A 563 -14.99 -12.65 24.66
CA LYS A 563 -15.34 -11.42 23.95
C LYS A 563 -14.18 -10.44 23.88
N PHE A 564 -13.07 -10.74 24.55
CA PHE A 564 -11.93 -9.87 24.76
C PHE A 564 -10.69 -10.41 24.08
N THR A 565 -9.97 -9.55 23.33
CA THR A 565 -8.61 -9.80 22.87
C THR A 565 -7.75 -8.57 23.14
N ALA A 566 -6.48 -8.77 23.42
CA ALA A 566 -5.55 -7.70 23.70
C ALA A 566 -4.19 -7.93 23.04
N ASN A 567 -3.53 -6.83 22.69
CA ASN A 567 -2.14 -6.79 22.26
C ASN A 567 -1.40 -5.73 23.05
N LEU A 568 -0.21 -6.08 23.52
CA LEU A 568 0.69 -5.19 24.26
C LEU A 568 2.04 -5.17 23.55
N ARG A 569 2.66 -4.00 23.38
CA ARG A 569 4.06 -3.82 23.00
C ARG A 569 4.83 -3.11 24.09
N LEU A 570 6.06 -3.57 24.32
CA LEU A 570 7.10 -2.86 25.03
C LEU A 570 8.34 -2.82 24.13
N ALA A 571 8.83 -1.62 23.83
CA ALA A 571 10.01 -1.41 23.02
C ALA A 571 10.98 -0.44 23.67
N TYR A 572 12.27 -0.68 23.49
CA TYR A 572 13.36 0.24 23.78
C TYR A 572 14.09 0.57 22.50
N PHE A 573 14.45 1.84 22.32
CA PHE A 573 15.20 2.29 21.15
C PHE A 573 16.22 3.34 21.54
N THR A 574 17.31 3.37 20.77
CA THR A 574 18.33 4.42 20.84
C THR A 574 18.99 4.61 19.50
N THR A 575 19.03 5.85 19.02
CA THR A 575 19.70 6.25 17.77
C THR A 575 20.42 7.57 17.99
N PRO A 576 21.65 7.72 17.48
CA PRO A 576 22.42 8.97 17.64
C PRO A 576 21.79 10.17 16.94
N SER A 577 21.15 9.97 15.79
CA SER A 577 20.53 11.03 15.01
C SER A 577 19.24 10.57 14.33
N TYR A 578 18.58 11.50 13.65
CA TYR A 578 17.41 11.23 12.80
C TYR A 578 17.77 10.35 11.59
N ASP A 579 19.01 10.40 11.10
CA ASP A 579 19.45 9.65 9.92
C ASP A 579 19.60 8.15 10.20
N SER A 580 19.92 7.78 11.45
CA SER A 580 20.01 6.40 11.94
C SER A 580 18.68 5.84 12.50
N ARG A 581 17.54 6.53 12.26
CA ARG A 581 16.21 6.11 12.71
C ARG A 581 15.81 4.74 12.20
N LEU A 582 14.99 4.07 12.98
CA LEU A 582 14.43 2.75 12.71
C LEU A 582 12.92 2.82 12.57
N TYR A 583 12.35 1.86 11.86
CA TYR A 583 10.90 1.76 11.68
C TYR A 583 10.43 0.36 12.01
N ALA A 584 9.30 0.25 12.67
CA ALA A 584 8.66 -1.03 12.90
C ALA A 584 7.15 -0.92 12.78
N TYR A 585 6.56 -1.95 12.20
CA TYR A 585 5.11 -2.12 12.20
C TYR A 585 4.59 -2.22 13.63
N GLU A 586 3.49 -1.53 13.91
CA GLU A 586 2.76 -1.60 15.19
C GLU A 586 1.34 -2.11 14.95
N ASP A 587 0.92 -3.02 15.80
CA ASP A 587 -0.49 -3.40 15.86
C ASP A 587 -1.36 -2.20 16.20
N ASP A 588 -2.45 -2.04 15.49
CA ASP A 588 -3.41 -0.96 15.72
C ASP A 588 -4.85 -1.50 15.72
N ILE A 589 -5.81 -0.61 15.89
CA ILE A 589 -7.24 -0.92 15.77
C ILE A 589 -7.57 -1.31 14.32
N LEU A 590 -8.67 -2.02 14.12
CA LEU A 590 -9.05 -2.56 12.81
C LEU A 590 -9.09 -1.47 11.72
N TYR A 591 -8.54 -1.75 10.55
CA TYR A 591 -8.39 -0.83 9.39
C TYR A 591 -7.53 0.41 9.69
N ASN A 592 -6.70 0.35 10.69
CA ASN A 592 -5.68 1.35 10.92
C ASN A 592 -4.32 0.68 11.06
N PHE A 593 -3.31 1.26 10.44
CA PHE A 593 -1.96 0.75 10.47
C PHE A 593 -1.05 1.86 11.00
N SER A 594 -0.11 1.47 11.81
CA SER A 594 0.86 2.39 12.37
C SER A 594 2.26 1.86 12.10
N PHE A 595 3.13 2.74 11.60
CA PHE A 595 4.56 2.52 11.59
C PHE A 595 5.17 3.43 12.65
N GLY A 596 5.71 2.83 13.69
CA GLY A 596 6.45 3.57 14.69
C GLY A 596 7.78 4.02 14.10
N MET A 597 8.05 5.34 14.10
CA MET A 597 9.37 5.88 13.80
C MET A 597 10.14 6.03 15.11
N TYR A 598 11.28 5.36 15.20
CA TYR A 598 12.11 5.30 16.39
C TYR A 598 13.39 6.09 16.16
N HIS A 599 13.51 7.27 16.77
CA HIS A 599 14.70 8.12 16.71
C HIS A 599 14.98 8.75 18.09
N GLY A 600 16.22 9.09 18.38
CA GLY A 600 16.63 9.49 19.74
C GLY A 600 16.72 8.28 20.67
N SER A 601 16.46 8.44 21.96
CA SER A 601 16.50 7.35 22.94
C SER A 601 15.26 7.35 23.80
N GLY A 602 14.67 6.17 24.02
CA GLY A 602 13.44 6.10 24.80
C GLY A 602 12.73 4.75 24.77
N PHE A 603 11.49 4.81 25.22
CA PHE A 603 10.60 3.65 25.26
C PHE A 603 9.34 3.91 24.46
N ARG A 604 8.84 2.86 23.83
CA ARG A 604 7.53 2.83 23.19
C ARG A 604 6.70 1.73 23.80
N SER A 605 5.50 2.05 24.23
CA SER A 605 4.53 1.06 24.67
C SER A 605 3.15 1.33 24.07
N TYR A 606 2.38 0.26 23.84
CA TYR A 606 0.97 0.39 23.54
C TYR A 606 0.18 -0.80 24.07
N VAL A 607 -1.10 -0.56 24.30
CA VAL A 607 -2.11 -1.58 24.58
C VAL A 607 -3.27 -1.38 23.61
N ASN A 608 -3.60 -2.43 22.88
CA ASN A 608 -4.80 -2.50 22.07
C ASN A 608 -5.75 -3.51 22.70
N VAL A 609 -7.00 -3.12 22.86
CA VAL A 609 -8.05 -3.98 23.39
C VAL A 609 -9.19 -4.02 22.40
N LYS A 610 -9.61 -5.22 22.02
CA LYS A 610 -10.85 -5.44 21.28
C LYS A 610 -11.86 -6.09 22.21
N TYR A 611 -13.07 -5.55 22.26
CA TYR A 611 -14.20 -6.10 22.99
C TYR A 611 -15.41 -6.32 22.10
N LYS A 612 -15.91 -7.54 22.04
CA LYS A 612 -17.10 -7.91 21.30
C LYS A 612 -18.35 -7.72 22.16
N LEU A 613 -18.99 -6.54 22.02
CA LEU A 613 -20.15 -6.17 22.83
C LEU A 613 -21.35 -7.08 22.49
N ARG A 614 -21.63 -7.26 21.19
CA ARG A 614 -22.69 -8.15 20.65
C ARG A 614 -22.13 -8.93 19.45
N LYS A 615 -22.93 -9.85 18.87
CA LYS A 615 -22.52 -10.61 17.67
C LYS A 615 -22.14 -9.73 16.49
N ASN A 616 -22.72 -8.56 16.41
CA ASN A 616 -22.59 -7.60 15.31
C ASN A 616 -21.97 -6.25 15.74
N ILE A 617 -21.53 -6.10 17.01
CA ILE A 617 -20.90 -4.87 17.51
C ILE A 617 -19.55 -5.21 18.13
N ASP A 618 -18.49 -4.68 17.53
CA ASP A 618 -17.13 -4.74 18.03
C ASP A 618 -16.64 -3.36 18.44
N MET A 619 -15.89 -3.28 19.54
CA MET A 619 -15.26 -2.05 20.05
C MET A 619 -13.76 -2.25 20.17
N TRP A 620 -13.00 -1.21 19.92
CA TRP A 620 -11.53 -1.18 20.11
C TRP A 620 -11.14 0.04 20.91
N LEU A 621 -10.16 -0.16 21.78
CA LEU A 621 -9.44 0.88 22.49
C LEU A 621 -7.95 0.67 22.23
N ARG A 622 -7.24 1.73 21.84
CA ARG A 622 -5.78 1.80 21.81
C ARG A 622 -5.31 2.91 22.73
N TYR A 623 -4.33 2.62 23.54
CA TYR A 623 -3.53 3.58 24.27
C TYR A 623 -2.07 3.35 23.93
N ALA A 624 -1.36 4.38 23.46
CA ALA A 624 -0.01 4.26 22.97
C ALA A 624 0.85 5.42 23.46
N LEU A 625 2.04 5.13 23.98
CA LEU A 625 2.94 6.09 24.62
C LEU A 625 4.34 5.99 24.00
N PHE A 626 4.86 7.12 23.49
CA PHE A 626 6.29 7.36 23.35
C PHE A 626 6.80 8.12 24.56
N TYR A 627 7.85 7.63 25.19
CA TYR A 627 8.61 8.30 26.24
C TYR A 627 10.06 8.44 25.79
N TYR A 628 10.53 9.67 25.63
CA TYR A 628 11.88 9.99 25.21
C TYR A 628 12.74 10.34 26.43
N GLN A 629 13.94 9.78 26.46
CA GLN A 629 14.99 10.20 27.40
C GLN A 629 15.65 11.45 26.82
N HIS A 630 16.22 12.30 27.58
CA HIS A 630 17.08 13.42 27.11
C HIS A 630 16.46 14.39 26.08
N THR A 631 15.13 14.46 25.97
CA THR A 631 14.42 15.34 25.02
C THR A 631 13.46 16.23 25.78
N THR A 632 13.47 17.53 25.47
CA THR A 632 12.54 18.53 26.03
C THR A 632 11.39 18.87 25.12
N THR A 633 11.49 18.50 23.83
CA THR A 633 10.45 18.71 22.80
C THR A 633 10.38 17.54 21.85
N ILE A 634 9.19 17.19 21.38
CA ILE A 634 8.93 16.11 20.42
C ILE A 634 8.27 16.70 19.19
N GLY A 635 8.68 16.26 17.98
CA GLY A 635 8.15 16.74 16.71
C GLY A 635 8.73 18.07 16.28
N ALA A 636 8.12 18.68 15.27
CA ALA A 636 8.57 19.93 14.69
C ALA A 636 7.40 20.81 14.22
N GLY A 637 7.65 22.11 14.05
CA GLY A 637 6.66 23.05 13.52
C GLY A 637 5.43 23.17 14.44
N LEU A 638 4.23 23.07 13.85
CA LEU A 638 2.98 23.16 14.61
C LEU A 638 2.62 21.86 15.37
N ASP A 639 3.22 20.74 14.97
CA ASP A 639 3.04 19.45 15.65
C ASP A 639 3.98 19.27 16.87
N GLU A 640 4.84 20.26 17.16
CA GLU A 640 5.76 20.23 18.29
C GLU A 640 5.02 20.14 19.64
N ILE A 641 5.43 19.20 20.47
CA ILE A 641 4.96 18.98 21.84
C ILE A 641 6.07 19.36 22.82
N ASN A 642 5.78 20.22 23.81
CA ASN A 642 6.70 20.47 24.92
C ASN A 642 6.66 19.28 25.87
N GLY A 643 7.82 18.74 26.18
CA GLY A 643 7.98 17.59 27.05
C GLY A 643 8.57 16.40 26.30
N ASN A 644 8.65 15.30 27.00
CA ASN A 644 9.31 14.07 26.58
C ASN A 644 8.32 12.90 26.40
N LYS A 645 7.02 13.18 26.38
CA LYS A 645 5.95 12.18 26.20
C LYS A 645 5.06 12.56 25.04
N LYS A 646 4.66 11.56 24.26
CA LYS A 646 3.59 11.66 23.26
C LYS A 646 2.65 10.48 23.46
N THR A 647 1.41 10.78 23.87
CA THR A 647 0.39 9.79 24.17
C THR A 647 -0.73 9.86 23.14
N GLU A 648 -1.08 8.75 22.54
CA GLU A 648 -2.17 8.63 21.56
C GLU A 648 -3.27 7.73 22.13
N VAL A 649 -4.51 8.17 22.01
CA VAL A 649 -5.70 7.38 22.33
C VAL A 649 -6.55 7.23 21.09
N LYS A 650 -6.97 6.00 20.79
CA LYS A 650 -7.91 5.72 19.70
C LYS A 650 -9.07 4.87 20.23
N LEU A 651 -10.28 5.24 19.83
CA LEU A 651 -11.51 4.50 20.09
C LEU A 651 -12.16 4.17 18.76
N GLN A 652 -12.65 2.96 18.60
CA GLN A 652 -13.38 2.56 17.40
C GLN A 652 -14.56 1.67 17.74
N LEU A 653 -15.66 1.90 17.05
CA LEU A 653 -16.86 1.08 17.09
C LEU A 653 -17.14 0.59 15.68
N ARG A 654 -17.46 -0.70 15.53
CA ARG A 654 -17.94 -1.31 14.28
C ARG A 654 -19.30 -1.93 14.52
N TYR A 655 -20.24 -1.63 13.66
CA TYR A 655 -21.58 -2.20 13.67
C TYR A 655 -21.89 -2.84 12.32
N GLN A 656 -22.24 -4.13 12.32
CA GLN A 656 -22.60 -4.91 11.13
C GLN A 656 -24.08 -5.33 11.21
N PHE A 657 -24.83 -5.05 10.16
CA PHE A 657 -26.28 -5.31 10.13
C PHE A 657 -26.80 -5.60 8.73
#